data_c23531d351ac186152bbfcd26495e7df
#
_entry.id   c23531d351ac186152bbfcd26495e7df
#
_cell.length_a   1.000
_cell.length_b   1.000
_cell.length_c   1.000
_cell.angle_alpha   90.00
_cell.angle_beta   90.00
_cell.angle_gamma   90.00
#
_symmetry.space_group_name_H-M   'P 1'
#
loop_
_entity.id
_entity.type
_entity.pdbx_description
1 polymer ?
#
loop_
_entity_poly.entity_id
_entity_poly.type
_entity_poly.pdbx_seq_one_letter_code
_entity_poly.pdbx_strand_id
1 'polypeptide(L)'
;MLRGNRMLIAGLAGLIAAAVVTTVAIAPASAATTASWAAWAPLTGAGGAFQTTMTLAGQPALAASVASDSRAGQVGVISGASAWLAQGTPVGAKYGSSQNQPYLNLRPKADTPAGASTTTYSFPTPTPSTNWTFVLGDIDADQVRISAVGADGAALTADELGFRGGFNYCAPGVVGKPSCAGDAADVPSWNPTTLTLTGNAAAADTSGASAWFEPSVPISSLTFVFARRSGLPVYQTWFASLARDITGTVTDAGTDPVDGVALNLVDASGTIVGTTTTAGGGLYGFPGFFATDGYTVEAVLSTGKIAVDASRKPADLSTADAVVDFTIRDIVPVAVSGNVSDSDGNPMPGVVVTIDGITTTTDTNGDYLFDTVPVGTHTATITTPDGYTVTTSPPPFTIPDGVETPITDVDFVVAANPMLSGTVTAAGAGVPGVTITATGPGGTRSTVTGADGGYRFPLLPTGDYTIEMTTPDGSIAVGPATRSESVAVDDVTGVDFAIAKTGSIEGAVAADDGTPFPGATITITGPDGSTPISSGPDGTYAADALPPGEYTMTLTVPAGYTVVGPTTLTVTITEAGEAFSDQDFVLLADAPTPTTPPSTPPAGGSTPTGTLPATGVDPAFGAAAWIALGTLVVGASAIATTRVRRRSMR
;
A
#
# COMPACT_ATOMS: atom_id res chain seq x y z
N MET A 1 17.13 -20.17 -112.36
CA MET A 1 17.95 -20.84 -111.30
C MET A 1 17.99 -19.93 -110.13
N LEU A 2 17.94 -20.47 -108.99
CA LEU A 2 17.99 -19.95 -107.60
C LEU A 2 16.71 -19.48 -106.96
N ARG A 3 16.25 -20.32 -106.12
CA ARG A 3 15.15 -20.20 -105.13
C ARG A 3 15.59 -19.28 -103.98
N GLY A 4 14.72 -18.34 -103.66
CA GLY A 4 14.86 -17.58 -102.44
C GLY A 4 13.82 -18.02 -101.41
N ASN A 5 14.27 -18.47 -100.26
CA ASN A 5 13.47 -18.89 -99.13
C ASN A 5 12.82 -17.68 -98.46
N ARG A 6 11.51 -17.68 -98.35
CA ARG A 6 10.78 -16.76 -97.45
C ARG A 6 10.58 -17.44 -96.11
N MET A 7 11.21 -16.88 -95.08
CA MET A 7 10.96 -17.24 -93.66
C MET A 7 9.63 -16.59 -93.23
N LEU A 8 8.66 -17.42 -92.87
CA LEU A 8 7.45 -17.01 -92.13
C LEU A 8 7.84 -16.74 -90.68
N ILE A 9 7.66 -15.52 -90.16
CA ILE A 9 7.67 -15.23 -88.75
C ILE A 9 6.24 -15.39 -88.27
N ALA A 10 6.01 -16.46 -87.49
CA ALA A 10 4.75 -16.70 -86.75
C ALA A 10 4.77 -15.86 -85.51
N GLY A 11 3.89 -14.86 -85.41
CA GLY A 11 3.68 -14.06 -84.21
C GLY A 11 2.92 -14.89 -83.16
N LEU A 12 3.57 -15.14 -82.04
CA LEU A 12 2.96 -15.71 -80.84
C LEU A 12 2.18 -14.64 -80.09
N ALA A 13 0.88 -14.60 -80.28
CA ALA A 13 -0.01 -13.75 -79.45
C ALA A 13 -0.16 -14.39 -78.07
N GLY A 14 0.56 -13.88 -77.07
CA GLY A 14 0.39 -14.25 -75.68
C GLY A 14 -0.93 -13.78 -75.15
N LEU A 15 -1.86 -14.72 -74.85
CA LEU A 15 -3.03 -14.48 -74.01
C LEU A 15 -2.54 -14.24 -72.57
N ILE A 16 -2.56 -13.00 -72.09
CA ILE A 16 -2.49 -12.72 -70.65
C ILE A 16 -3.89 -13.01 -70.09
N ALA A 17 -4.04 -14.19 -69.47
CA ALA A 17 -5.19 -14.49 -68.62
C ALA A 17 -5.04 -13.67 -67.33
N ALA A 18 -5.75 -12.54 -67.22
CA ALA A 18 -5.95 -11.85 -65.98
C ALA A 18 -6.76 -12.77 -65.05
N ALA A 19 -6.07 -13.40 -64.10
CA ALA A 19 -6.76 -14.07 -63.00
C ALA A 19 -7.42 -12.96 -62.14
N VAL A 20 -8.71 -12.79 -62.31
CA VAL A 20 -9.53 -12.03 -61.38
C VAL A 20 -9.56 -12.83 -60.08
N VAL A 21 -8.66 -12.51 -59.14
CA VAL A 21 -8.80 -12.96 -57.76
C VAL A 21 -10.03 -12.25 -57.20
N THR A 22 -11.19 -12.87 -57.29
CA THR A 22 -12.32 -12.46 -56.48
C THR A 22 -11.96 -12.77 -55.04
N THR A 23 -11.49 -11.76 -54.31
CA THR A 23 -11.51 -11.80 -52.87
C THR A 23 -12.98 -11.91 -52.46
N VAL A 24 -13.40 -13.10 -52.15
CA VAL A 24 -14.63 -13.29 -51.37
C VAL A 24 -14.29 -12.69 -50.03
N ALA A 25 -14.74 -11.47 -49.77
CA ALA A 25 -14.82 -10.94 -48.44
C ALA A 25 -15.73 -11.95 -47.69
N ILE A 26 -15.11 -12.76 -46.86
CA ILE A 26 -15.82 -13.53 -45.85
C ILE A 26 -16.28 -12.45 -44.87
N ALA A 27 -17.50 -11.92 -45.08
CA ALA A 27 -18.17 -11.19 -44.02
C ALA A 27 -18.11 -12.11 -42.81
N PRO A 28 -17.66 -11.62 -41.63
CA PRO A 28 -17.73 -12.43 -40.44
C PRO A 28 -19.16 -12.93 -40.35
N ALA A 29 -19.33 -14.25 -40.34
CA ALA A 29 -20.63 -14.84 -40.11
C ALA A 29 -21.07 -14.28 -38.77
N SER A 30 -22.16 -13.51 -38.76
CA SER A 30 -22.80 -13.10 -37.52
C SER A 30 -23.08 -14.40 -36.79
N ALA A 31 -22.24 -14.68 -35.77
CA ALA A 31 -22.45 -15.87 -34.96
C ALA A 31 -23.80 -15.71 -34.27
N ALA A 32 -24.68 -16.63 -34.49
CA ALA A 32 -26.01 -16.59 -33.88
C ALA A 32 -25.83 -16.67 -32.37
N THR A 33 -26.54 -15.82 -31.62
CA THR A 33 -26.64 -15.93 -30.16
C THR A 33 -26.82 -17.40 -29.79
N THR A 34 -25.87 -17.96 -29.06
CA THR A 34 -25.89 -19.37 -28.66
C THR A 34 -26.57 -19.48 -27.30
N ALA A 35 -27.71 -20.16 -27.29
CA ALA A 35 -28.40 -20.53 -26.06
C ALA A 35 -27.94 -21.91 -25.59
N SER A 36 -27.64 -22.06 -24.34
CA SER A 36 -27.20 -23.34 -23.75
C SER A 36 -27.83 -23.58 -22.39
N TRP A 37 -28.33 -24.80 -22.22
CA TRP A 37 -28.79 -25.31 -20.93
C TRP A 37 -27.61 -25.81 -20.12
N ALA A 38 -27.70 -25.68 -18.77
CA ALA A 38 -26.61 -26.04 -17.87
C ALA A 38 -26.27 -27.53 -17.91
N ALA A 39 -24.99 -27.82 -17.87
CA ALA A 39 -24.49 -29.18 -17.62
C ALA A 39 -24.45 -29.47 -16.11
N TRP A 40 -24.66 -30.76 -15.78
CA TRP A 40 -24.70 -31.22 -14.39
C TRP A 40 -23.79 -32.42 -14.17
N ALA A 41 -23.04 -32.40 -13.10
CA ALA A 41 -22.37 -33.58 -12.57
C ALA A 41 -23.41 -34.55 -11.95
N PRO A 42 -23.11 -35.86 -11.83
CA PRO A 42 -23.97 -36.78 -11.09
C PRO A 42 -24.27 -36.32 -9.68
N LEU A 43 -25.52 -36.50 -9.23
CA LEU A 43 -25.87 -36.23 -7.84
C LEU A 43 -25.20 -37.27 -6.92
N THR A 44 -24.50 -36.82 -5.91
CA THR A 44 -23.75 -37.63 -4.93
C THR A 44 -24.28 -37.41 -3.53
N GLY A 45 -23.92 -38.30 -2.59
CA GLY A 45 -24.36 -38.21 -1.19
C GLY A 45 -25.59 -39.09 -0.91
N ALA A 46 -26.31 -38.78 0.15
CA ALA A 46 -27.49 -39.52 0.59
C ALA A 46 -28.62 -38.55 0.99
N GLY A 47 -29.81 -39.09 1.22
CA GLY A 47 -30.95 -38.29 1.68
C GLY A 47 -30.59 -37.40 2.87
N GLY A 48 -30.84 -36.10 2.74
CA GLY A 48 -30.47 -35.05 3.70
C GLY A 48 -29.11 -34.39 3.47
N ALA A 49 -28.27 -34.88 2.52
CA ALA A 49 -26.93 -34.33 2.25
C ALA A 49 -26.48 -34.62 0.81
N PHE A 50 -27.28 -34.22 -0.17
CA PHE A 50 -26.92 -34.34 -1.58
C PHE A 50 -26.02 -33.21 -2.03
N GLN A 51 -25.10 -33.53 -2.95
CA GLN A 51 -24.20 -32.59 -3.58
C GLN A 51 -24.06 -32.86 -5.08
N THR A 52 -23.92 -31.81 -5.87
CA THR A 52 -23.57 -31.88 -7.29
C THR A 52 -22.89 -30.58 -7.72
N THR A 53 -22.47 -30.50 -8.96
CA THR A 53 -22.00 -29.27 -9.61
C THR A 53 -22.88 -28.99 -10.82
N MET A 54 -23.32 -27.76 -10.96
CA MET A 54 -23.98 -27.22 -12.13
C MET A 54 -23.01 -26.30 -12.86
N THR A 55 -22.99 -26.38 -14.20
CA THR A 55 -22.11 -25.49 -15.00
C THR A 55 -22.95 -24.80 -16.07
N LEU A 56 -22.96 -23.47 -16.05
CA LEU A 56 -23.48 -22.62 -17.10
C LEU A 56 -22.47 -22.53 -18.24
N ALA A 57 -22.97 -22.68 -19.48
CA ALA A 57 -22.15 -22.54 -20.66
C ALA A 57 -21.91 -21.05 -20.99
N GLY A 58 -20.69 -20.75 -21.33
CA GLY A 58 -20.16 -19.42 -21.65
C GLY A 58 -18.65 -19.45 -21.43
N GLN A 59 -17.97 -18.41 -21.85
CA GLN A 59 -16.54 -18.26 -21.58
C GLN A 59 -16.30 -17.17 -20.51
N PRO A 60 -15.48 -17.46 -19.50
CA PRO A 60 -15.16 -18.80 -19.00
C PRO A 60 -16.40 -19.51 -18.44
N ALA A 61 -16.46 -20.84 -18.53
CA ALA A 61 -17.61 -21.59 -18.02
C ALA A 61 -17.80 -21.34 -16.51
N LEU A 62 -19.06 -21.11 -16.11
CA LEU A 62 -19.40 -20.77 -14.74
C LEU A 62 -19.93 -21.98 -13.98
N ALA A 63 -19.18 -22.48 -13.00
CA ALA A 63 -19.56 -23.59 -12.16
C ALA A 63 -20.17 -23.10 -10.83
N ALA A 64 -21.26 -23.76 -10.40
CA ALA A 64 -21.84 -23.63 -9.08
C ALA A 64 -21.74 -24.95 -8.32
N SER A 65 -21.28 -24.92 -7.08
CA SER A 65 -21.47 -26.02 -6.16
C SER A 65 -22.91 -26.01 -5.64
N VAL A 66 -23.54 -27.20 -5.62
CA VAL A 66 -24.94 -27.37 -5.23
C VAL A 66 -25.01 -28.32 -4.03
N ALA A 67 -25.63 -27.87 -2.97
CA ALA A 67 -25.89 -28.68 -1.78
C ALA A 67 -27.39 -28.68 -1.48
N SER A 68 -27.94 -29.87 -1.17
CA SER A 68 -29.34 -30.04 -0.84
C SER A 68 -29.57 -31.02 0.29
N ASP A 69 -30.46 -30.68 1.21
CA ASP A 69 -30.93 -31.55 2.27
C ASP A 69 -32.24 -32.31 1.92
N SER A 70 -32.52 -32.42 0.62
CA SER A 70 -33.61 -33.21 0.09
C SER A 70 -33.60 -34.65 0.61
N ARG A 71 -34.79 -35.26 0.78
CA ARG A 71 -34.87 -36.71 1.05
C ARG A 71 -34.49 -37.54 -0.17
N ALA A 72 -34.12 -38.80 0.04
CA ALA A 72 -33.86 -39.75 -1.03
C ALA A 72 -35.17 -40.24 -1.72
N GLY A 73 -35.00 -40.84 -2.88
CA GLY A 73 -36.07 -41.44 -3.70
C GLY A 73 -36.59 -40.47 -4.76
N GLN A 74 -36.51 -40.87 -6.03
CA GLN A 74 -36.90 -40.06 -7.20
C GLN A 74 -36.19 -38.70 -7.30
N VAL A 75 -34.98 -38.63 -6.80
CA VAL A 75 -34.11 -37.45 -6.87
C VAL A 75 -32.88 -37.76 -7.71
N GLY A 76 -32.38 -36.79 -8.45
CA GLY A 76 -31.23 -36.96 -9.32
C GLY A 76 -31.10 -35.90 -10.38
N VAL A 77 -30.04 -36.02 -11.16
CA VAL A 77 -29.87 -35.30 -12.42
C VAL A 77 -30.59 -36.12 -13.50
N ILE A 78 -31.65 -35.58 -14.07
CA ILE A 78 -32.53 -36.19 -15.05
C ILE A 78 -32.13 -35.74 -16.45
N SER A 79 -32.13 -36.66 -17.42
CA SER A 79 -31.63 -36.44 -18.79
C SER A 79 -32.42 -35.44 -19.65
N GLY A 80 -33.63 -35.04 -19.23
CA GLY A 80 -34.52 -34.20 -20.02
C GLY A 80 -35.21 -34.92 -21.22
N ALA A 81 -35.16 -36.25 -21.25
CA ALA A 81 -35.79 -37.01 -22.35
C ALA A 81 -37.30 -37.16 -22.20
N SER A 82 -37.85 -37.14 -20.98
CA SER A 82 -39.28 -37.31 -20.69
C SER A 82 -39.99 -36.02 -20.25
N ALA A 83 -39.26 -35.09 -19.65
CA ALA A 83 -39.75 -33.76 -19.28
C ALA A 83 -38.73 -32.71 -19.73
N TRP A 84 -39.20 -31.69 -20.40
CA TRP A 84 -38.38 -30.59 -20.92
C TRP A 84 -39.20 -29.33 -21.14
N LEU A 85 -38.55 -28.22 -21.22
CA LEU A 85 -39.10 -26.91 -21.57
C LEU A 85 -39.01 -26.74 -23.08
N ALA A 86 -40.16 -26.84 -23.74
CA ALA A 86 -40.22 -26.77 -25.19
C ALA A 86 -39.98 -25.34 -25.71
N GLN A 87 -39.55 -25.21 -26.96
CA GLN A 87 -39.39 -23.93 -27.63
C GLN A 87 -40.65 -23.04 -27.63
N GLY A 88 -41.84 -23.67 -27.58
CA GLY A 88 -43.12 -22.96 -27.47
C GLY A 88 -43.43 -22.40 -26.08
N THR A 89 -42.59 -22.63 -25.06
CA THR A 89 -42.70 -22.00 -23.74
C THR A 89 -42.03 -20.61 -23.74
N PRO A 90 -42.44 -19.71 -22.84
CA PRO A 90 -41.82 -18.37 -22.77
C PRO A 90 -40.29 -18.42 -22.64
N VAL A 91 -39.77 -19.28 -21.75
CA VAL A 91 -38.32 -19.45 -21.55
C VAL A 91 -37.67 -20.15 -22.76
N GLY A 92 -38.34 -21.15 -23.34
CA GLY A 92 -37.85 -21.86 -24.52
C GLY A 92 -37.79 -21.00 -25.77
N ALA A 93 -38.65 -19.99 -25.89
CA ALA A 93 -38.59 -19.00 -26.96
C ALA A 93 -37.28 -18.20 -26.95
N LYS A 94 -36.73 -17.95 -25.75
CA LYS A 94 -35.45 -17.20 -25.58
C LYS A 94 -34.23 -18.12 -25.53
N TYR A 95 -34.30 -19.23 -24.80
CA TYR A 95 -33.15 -20.09 -24.52
C TYR A 95 -33.17 -21.43 -25.30
N GLY A 96 -34.10 -21.58 -26.25
CA GLY A 96 -34.26 -22.82 -26.97
C GLY A 96 -34.91 -23.94 -26.15
N SER A 97 -35.15 -25.09 -26.79
CA SER A 97 -35.71 -26.27 -26.10
C SER A 97 -34.67 -26.91 -25.17
N SER A 98 -35.11 -27.31 -23.97
CA SER A 98 -34.28 -28.11 -23.04
C SER A 98 -34.43 -29.62 -23.26
N GLN A 99 -34.99 -30.07 -24.38
CA GLN A 99 -35.13 -31.48 -24.69
C GLN A 99 -33.76 -32.17 -24.75
N ASN A 100 -33.65 -33.31 -24.03
CA ASN A 100 -32.38 -34.03 -23.85
C ASN A 100 -31.27 -33.23 -23.14
N GLN A 101 -31.63 -32.15 -22.47
CA GLN A 101 -30.72 -31.40 -21.61
C GLN A 101 -31.02 -31.73 -20.14
N PRO A 102 -29.99 -31.96 -19.32
CA PRO A 102 -30.19 -32.41 -17.96
C PRO A 102 -30.76 -31.31 -17.06
N TYR A 103 -31.51 -31.71 -16.04
CA TYR A 103 -32.02 -30.86 -14.99
C TYR A 103 -31.94 -31.55 -13.63
N LEU A 104 -32.00 -30.80 -12.55
CA LEU A 104 -31.97 -31.34 -11.18
C LEU A 104 -33.41 -31.56 -10.70
N ASN A 105 -33.71 -32.80 -10.25
CA ASN A 105 -34.97 -33.22 -9.68
C ASN A 105 -34.78 -33.52 -8.18
N LEU A 106 -35.53 -32.83 -7.33
CA LEU A 106 -35.38 -32.92 -5.87
C LEU A 106 -36.77 -33.03 -5.19
N ARG A 107 -36.76 -33.23 -3.87
CA ARG A 107 -37.98 -33.40 -3.04
C ARG A 107 -37.80 -32.66 -1.68
N PRO A 108 -38.90 -32.31 -0.98
CA PRO A 108 -38.82 -31.86 0.39
C PRO A 108 -38.23 -32.94 1.33
N LYS A 109 -37.81 -32.58 2.52
CA LYS A 109 -37.33 -33.56 3.54
C LYS A 109 -38.41 -34.55 3.94
N ALA A 110 -39.66 -34.08 4.00
CA ALA A 110 -40.81 -34.93 4.32
C ALA A 110 -42.08 -34.40 3.61
N ASP A 111 -43.05 -35.27 3.46
CA ASP A 111 -44.37 -34.96 2.84
C ASP A 111 -45.30 -34.24 3.86
N THR A 112 -44.75 -33.21 4.52
CA THR A 112 -45.47 -32.33 5.48
C THR A 112 -45.08 -30.90 5.22
N PRO A 113 -45.90 -29.91 5.53
CA PRO A 113 -45.56 -28.50 5.36
C PRO A 113 -44.29 -28.07 6.16
N ALA A 114 -44.02 -28.73 7.28
CA ALA A 114 -42.81 -28.49 8.09
C ALA A 114 -41.55 -29.19 7.55
N GLY A 115 -41.72 -30.10 6.58
CA GLY A 115 -40.62 -30.90 5.98
C GLY A 115 -39.93 -30.22 4.80
N ALA A 116 -39.79 -28.92 4.82
CA ALA A 116 -39.12 -28.17 3.75
C ALA A 116 -37.66 -28.63 3.56
N SER A 117 -37.21 -28.68 2.29
CA SER A 117 -35.80 -28.86 1.95
C SER A 117 -35.17 -27.56 1.51
N THR A 118 -33.88 -27.42 1.76
CA THR A 118 -33.04 -26.27 1.35
C THR A 118 -32.04 -26.75 0.31
N THR A 119 -32.00 -26.06 -0.82
CA THR A 119 -31.01 -26.28 -1.87
C THR A 119 -30.28 -24.97 -2.14
N THR A 120 -28.97 -24.98 -2.01
CA THR A 120 -28.13 -23.78 -2.21
C THR A 120 -27.16 -24.02 -3.36
N TYR A 121 -27.12 -23.07 -4.26
CA TYR A 121 -26.16 -22.92 -5.34
C TYR A 121 -25.17 -21.85 -4.95
N SER A 122 -23.90 -22.20 -4.86
CA SER A 122 -22.82 -21.27 -4.53
C SER A 122 -21.92 -21.05 -5.75
N PHE A 123 -21.79 -19.84 -6.18
CA PHE A 123 -21.01 -19.42 -7.34
C PHE A 123 -19.70 -18.78 -6.88
N PRO A 124 -18.54 -19.46 -7.01
CA PRO A 124 -17.24 -18.91 -6.66
C PRO A 124 -16.89 -17.63 -7.45
N THR A 125 -17.31 -17.61 -8.71
CA THR A 125 -17.35 -16.41 -9.55
C THR A 125 -18.81 -16.03 -9.71
N PRO A 126 -19.21 -14.78 -9.45
CA PRO A 126 -20.59 -14.36 -9.59
C PRO A 126 -21.15 -14.61 -10.99
N THR A 127 -22.46 -14.80 -11.08
CA THR A 127 -23.16 -14.97 -12.37
C THR A 127 -23.06 -13.70 -13.23
N PRO A 128 -23.29 -13.79 -14.56
CA PRO A 128 -23.54 -12.61 -15.38
C PRO A 128 -24.69 -11.75 -14.81
N SER A 129 -24.68 -10.45 -15.11
CA SER A 129 -25.74 -9.52 -14.73
C SER A 129 -27.05 -9.74 -15.49
N THR A 130 -26.99 -10.35 -16.68
CA THR A 130 -28.14 -10.55 -17.58
C THR A 130 -28.00 -11.84 -18.40
N ASN A 131 -29.08 -12.18 -19.13
CA ASN A 131 -29.10 -13.25 -20.13
C ASN A 131 -28.71 -14.66 -19.63
N TRP A 132 -29.04 -14.92 -18.39
CA TRP A 132 -29.10 -16.24 -17.81
C TRP A 132 -30.41 -16.40 -17.05
N THR A 133 -30.84 -17.63 -16.84
CA THR A 133 -32.15 -17.93 -16.24
C THR A 133 -32.08 -19.14 -15.35
N PHE A 134 -32.96 -19.18 -14.36
CA PHE A 134 -33.34 -20.40 -13.67
C PHE A 134 -34.86 -20.60 -13.79
N VAL A 135 -35.25 -21.86 -13.91
CA VAL A 135 -36.65 -22.26 -14.00
C VAL A 135 -36.95 -23.26 -12.91
N LEU A 136 -38.05 -23.02 -12.21
CA LEU A 136 -38.59 -23.94 -11.21
C LEU A 136 -39.85 -24.56 -11.82
N GLY A 137 -39.86 -25.88 -11.94
CA GLY A 137 -40.96 -26.65 -12.50
C GLY A 137 -41.50 -27.66 -11.51
N ASP A 138 -42.70 -28.19 -11.83
CA ASP A 138 -43.49 -29.06 -10.99
C ASP A 138 -43.90 -28.38 -9.67
N ILE A 139 -44.19 -27.07 -9.76
CA ILE A 139 -44.68 -26.24 -8.65
C ILE A 139 -46.19 -26.12 -8.76
N ASP A 140 -46.88 -27.24 -8.64
CA ASP A 140 -48.33 -27.37 -8.77
C ASP A 140 -49.04 -27.29 -7.39
N ALA A 141 -48.76 -28.25 -6.53
CA ALA A 141 -49.29 -28.35 -5.17
C ALA A 141 -48.24 -28.03 -4.08
N ASP A 142 -47.25 -27.28 -4.44
CA ASP A 142 -46.04 -26.99 -3.66
C ASP A 142 -45.80 -25.46 -3.52
N GLN A 143 -44.77 -25.12 -2.77
CA GLN A 143 -44.28 -23.75 -2.69
C GLN A 143 -42.75 -23.73 -2.55
N VAL A 144 -42.12 -22.73 -3.09
CA VAL A 144 -40.68 -22.50 -2.94
C VAL A 144 -40.40 -21.04 -2.59
N ARG A 145 -39.68 -20.81 -1.49
CA ARG A 145 -39.13 -19.52 -1.16
C ARG A 145 -37.76 -19.40 -1.77
N ILE A 146 -37.53 -18.30 -2.47
CA ILE A 146 -36.29 -17.99 -3.18
C ILE A 146 -35.54 -16.92 -2.41
N SER A 147 -34.24 -17.08 -2.24
CA SER A 147 -33.35 -16.04 -1.75
C SER A 147 -32.03 -16.10 -2.47
N ALA A 148 -31.43 -14.95 -2.73
CA ALA A 148 -30.13 -14.86 -3.37
C ALA A 148 -29.29 -13.76 -2.72
N VAL A 149 -27.98 -13.91 -2.84
CA VAL A 149 -26.98 -12.94 -2.39
C VAL A 149 -26.22 -12.45 -3.62
N GLY A 150 -26.13 -11.15 -3.78
CA GLY A 150 -25.40 -10.51 -4.86
C GLY A 150 -23.87 -10.65 -4.75
N ALA A 151 -23.18 -10.23 -5.76
CA ALA A 151 -21.71 -10.14 -5.73
C ALA A 151 -21.20 -9.14 -4.68
N ASP A 152 -22.01 -8.17 -4.31
CA ASP A 152 -21.76 -7.17 -3.27
C ASP A 152 -22.04 -7.68 -1.84
N GLY A 153 -22.54 -8.91 -1.70
CA GLY A 153 -22.92 -9.52 -0.43
C GLY A 153 -24.32 -9.13 0.07
N ALA A 154 -25.07 -8.31 -0.66
CA ALA A 154 -26.43 -7.93 -0.30
C ALA A 154 -27.45 -8.99 -0.70
N ALA A 155 -28.56 -9.08 0.04
CA ALA A 155 -29.69 -9.92 -0.34
C ALA A 155 -30.45 -9.28 -1.51
N LEU A 156 -30.80 -10.08 -2.53
CA LEU A 156 -31.56 -9.61 -3.69
C LEU A 156 -33.01 -9.28 -3.32
N THR A 157 -33.49 -8.23 -3.96
CA THR A 157 -34.90 -7.86 -3.98
C THR A 157 -35.70 -8.75 -4.98
N ALA A 158 -37.03 -8.65 -4.95
CA ALA A 158 -37.87 -9.33 -5.90
C ALA A 158 -37.62 -8.88 -7.36
N ASP A 159 -37.36 -7.58 -7.55
CA ASP A 159 -37.09 -7.00 -8.87
C ASP A 159 -35.75 -7.51 -9.42
N GLU A 160 -34.72 -7.60 -8.57
CA GLU A 160 -33.40 -8.12 -8.94
C GLU A 160 -33.41 -9.63 -9.22
N LEU A 161 -34.30 -10.39 -8.56
CA LEU A 161 -34.52 -11.80 -8.91
C LEU A 161 -35.15 -11.98 -10.30
N GLY A 162 -35.83 -10.94 -10.80
CA GLY A 162 -36.27 -10.87 -12.18
C GLY A 162 -37.33 -11.90 -12.56
N PHE A 163 -38.43 -12.01 -11.78
CA PHE A 163 -39.55 -12.88 -12.14
C PHE A 163 -40.14 -12.51 -13.50
N ARG A 164 -40.20 -13.47 -14.44
CA ARG A 164 -40.67 -13.29 -15.82
C ARG A 164 -42.05 -13.84 -16.07
N GLY A 165 -42.56 -14.66 -15.17
CA GLY A 165 -43.90 -15.22 -15.27
C GLY A 165 -43.98 -16.69 -14.92
N GLY A 166 -45.20 -17.13 -14.61
CA GLY A 166 -45.56 -18.52 -14.49
C GLY A 166 -46.10 -19.06 -15.84
N PHE A 167 -45.93 -20.33 -16.07
CA PHE A 167 -46.44 -21.04 -17.26
C PHE A 167 -46.60 -22.52 -16.95
N ASN A 168 -47.29 -23.25 -17.83
CA ASN A 168 -47.35 -24.71 -17.75
C ASN A 168 -46.73 -25.30 -19.02
N TYR A 169 -45.62 -26.06 -18.88
CA TYR A 169 -44.92 -26.63 -20.04
C TYR A 169 -45.67 -27.82 -20.69
N CYS A 170 -46.70 -28.36 -20.00
CA CYS A 170 -47.59 -29.40 -20.55
C CYS A 170 -48.87 -28.82 -21.17
N ALA A 171 -49.10 -27.51 -21.10
CA ALA A 171 -50.34 -26.88 -21.54
C ALA A 171 -50.68 -27.23 -23.02
N PRO A 172 -51.98 -27.38 -23.32
CA PRO A 172 -52.40 -27.52 -24.71
C PRO A 172 -51.93 -26.34 -25.57
N GLY A 173 -51.44 -26.60 -26.78
CA GLY A 173 -50.95 -25.54 -27.68
C GLY A 173 -49.48 -25.17 -27.53
N VAL A 174 -48.76 -25.62 -26.52
CA VAL A 174 -47.30 -25.47 -26.45
C VAL A 174 -46.65 -26.37 -27.52
N VAL A 175 -46.07 -25.74 -28.51
CA VAL A 175 -45.43 -26.47 -29.64
C VAL A 175 -44.17 -27.17 -29.14
N GLY A 176 -44.02 -28.45 -29.45
CA GLY A 176 -42.87 -29.28 -29.09
C GLY A 176 -42.83 -29.70 -27.61
N LYS A 177 -43.93 -29.61 -26.88
CA LYS A 177 -44.03 -30.04 -25.49
C LYS A 177 -43.80 -31.55 -25.30
N PRO A 178 -43.38 -31.99 -24.08
CA PRO A 178 -43.30 -33.41 -23.76
C PRO A 178 -44.66 -34.11 -23.81
N SER A 179 -44.64 -35.44 -23.80
CA SER A 179 -45.86 -36.26 -23.77
C SER A 179 -46.44 -36.26 -22.34
N CYS A 180 -46.97 -35.13 -21.90
CA CYS A 180 -47.64 -34.96 -20.62
C CYS A 180 -48.97 -34.22 -20.82
N ALA A 181 -49.91 -34.46 -19.90
CA ALA A 181 -51.15 -33.71 -19.79
C ALA A 181 -51.06 -32.80 -18.57
N GLY A 182 -51.26 -31.48 -18.81
CA GLY A 182 -51.34 -30.49 -17.75
C GLY A 182 -52.60 -29.65 -17.90
N ASP A 183 -53.16 -29.18 -16.81
CA ASP A 183 -54.17 -28.15 -16.84
C ASP A 183 -53.49 -26.82 -17.16
N ALA A 184 -53.90 -26.17 -18.25
CA ALA A 184 -53.34 -24.88 -18.64
C ALA A 184 -53.54 -23.79 -17.58
N ALA A 185 -54.53 -23.95 -16.69
CA ALA A 185 -54.80 -23.07 -15.58
C ALA A 185 -53.93 -23.33 -14.34
N ASP A 186 -53.19 -24.45 -14.32
CA ASP A 186 -52.26 -24.77 -13.25
C ASP A 186 -50.89 -24.08 -13.46
N VAL A 187 -50.83 -22.87 -12.98
CA VAL A 187 -49.69 -21.97 -13.10
C VAL A 187 -49.39 -21.40 -11.71
N PRO A 188 -48.15 -21.48 -11.24
CA PRO A 188 -47.80 -20.98 -9.92
C PRO A 188 -47.84 -19.43 -9.85
N SER A 189 -48.17 -18.92 -8.70
CA SER A 189 -48.24 -17.47 -8.40
C SER A 189 -47.01 -16.99 -7.64
N TRP A 190 -46.51 -15.82 -8.00
CA TRP A 190 -45.37 -15.18 -7.35
C TRP A 190 -45.78 -14.13 -6.34
N ASN A 191 -45.25 -14.19 -5.12
CA ASN A 191 -45.39 -13.16 -4.11
C ASN A 191 -44.04 -12.43 -3.92
N PRO A 192 -43.90 -11.17 -4.41
CA PRO A 192 -42.63 -10.43 -4.34
C PRO A 192 -42.28 -9.97 -2.91
N THR A 193 -43.25 -9.88 -2.00
CA THR A 193 -43.00 -9.46 -0.61
C THR A 193 -42.32 -10.58 0.20
N THR A 194 -42.74 -11.84 -0.03
CA THR A 194 -42.20 -13.00 0.68
C THR A 194 -41.18 -13.77 -0.12
N LEU A 195 -40.92 -13.35 -1.35
CA LEU A 195 -40.08 -14.03 -2.36
C LEU A 195 -40.47 -15.51 -2.52
N THR A 196 -41.76 -15.76 -2.59
CA THR A 196 -42.32 -17.11 -2.60
C THR A 196 -43.12 -17.36 -3.88
N LEU A 197 -42.76 -18.42 -4.60
CA LEU A 197 -43.54 -19.00 -5.69
C LEU A 197 -44.46 -20.06 -5.07
N THR A 198 -45.74 -19.97 -5.33
CA THR A 198 -46.75 -20.82 -4.72
C THR A 198 -47.63 -21.48 -5.83
N GLY A 199 -47.69 -22.79 -5.82
CA GLY A 199 -48.52 -23.56 -6.70
C GLY A 199 -50.01 -23.61 -6.24
N ASN A 200 -50.84 -24.12 -7.06
CA ASN A 200 -52.29 -24.23 -6.80
C ASN A 200 -52.61 -25.50 -6.00
N ALA A 201 -52.67 -25.40 -4.69
CA ALA A 201 -52.93 -26.54 -3.79
C ALA A 201 -54.32 -27.20 -3.95
N ALA A 202 -55.23 -26.60 -4.72
CA ALA A 202 -56.54 -27.18 -5.05
C ALA A 202 -56.54 -27.97 -6.35
N ALA A 203 -55.46 -27.87 -7.17
CA ALA A 203 -55.29 -28.65 -8.36
C ALA A 203 -54.97 -30.12 -8.04
N ALA A 204 -55.28 -31.02 -8.93
CA ALA A 204 -54.70 -32.35 -8.91
C ALA A 204 -53.17 -32.24 -9.09
N ASP A 205 -52.41 -33.17 -8.50
CA ASP A 205 -50.96 -33.30 -8.70
C ASP A 205 -50.71 -33.48 -10.23
N THR A 206 -50.29 -32.41 -10.91
CA THR A 206 -50.13 -32.33 -12.34
C THR A 206 -48.69 -31.99 -12.69
N SER A 207 -48.19 -32.49 -13.81
CA SER A 207 -46.87 -32.06 -14.28
C SER A 207 -46.97 -30.75 -15.06
N GLY A 208 -45.96 -29.89 -14.97
CA GLY A 208 -45.79 -28.79 -15.90
C GLY A 208 -45.95 -27.39 -15.36
N ALA A 209 -46.53 -27.23 -14.15
CA ALA A 209 -46.62 -25.92 -13.48
C ALA A 209 -45.23 -25.35 -13.20
N SER A 210 -44.88 -24.24 -13.82
CA SER A 210 -43.52 -23.71 -13.80
C SER A 210 -43.48 -22.19 -13.73
N ALA A 211 -42.36 -21.67 -13.30
CA ALA A 211 -42.03 -20.24 -13.37
C ALA A 211 -40.55 -20.04 -13.69
N TRP A 212 -40.26 -18.95 -14.34
CA TRP A 212 -38.89 -18.61 -14.69
C TRP A 212 -38.50 -17.21 -14.26
N PHE A 213 -37.18 -17.07 -14.02
CA PHE A 213 -36.56 -15.87 -13.47
C PHE A 213 -35.32 -15.54 -14.28
N GLU A 214 -35.10 -14.27 -14.55
CA GLU A 214 -33.88 -13.72 -15.15
C GLU A 214 -33.32 -12.66 -14.23
N PRO A 215 -32.38 -12.99 -13.37
CA PRO A 215 -31.76 -12.01 -12.48
C PRO A 215 -31.13 -10.87 -13.26
N SER A 216 -31.22 -9.66 -12.67
CA SER A 216 -30.72 -8.43 -13.27
C SER A 216 -29.41 -7.92 -12.64
N VAL A 217 -28.86 -8.70 -11.69
CA VAL A 217 -27.58 -8.41 -11.01
C VAL A 217 -26.77 -9.70 -10.87
N PRO A 218 -25.45 -9.61 -10.74
CA PRO A 218 -24.60 -10.77 -10.50
C PRO A 218 -24.91 -11.42 -9.14
N ILE A 219 -25.04 -12.75 -9.11
CA ILE A 219 -25.36 -13.55 -7.92
C ILE A 219 -24.16 -14.38 -7.50
N SER A 220 -23.82 -14.36 -6.20
CA SER A 220 -22.83 -15.24 -5.58
C SER A 220 -23.45 -16.48 -4.93
N SER A 221 -24.71 -16.40 -4.50
CA SER A 221 -25.44 -17.54 -3.93
C SER A 221 -26.94 -17.46 -4.19
N LEU A 222 -27.55 -18.60 -4.56
CA LEU A 222 -28.98 -18.75 -4.78
C LEU A 222 -29.51 -19.91 -3.96
N THR A 223 -30.55 -19.69 -3.18
CA THR A 223 -31.10 -20.68 -2.27
C THR A 223 -32.62 -20.86 -2.49
N PHE A 224 -33.05 -22.09 -2.62
CA PHE A 224 -34.44 -22.51 -2.69
C PHE A 224 -34.84 -23.25 -1.42
N VAL A 225 -35.88 -22.79 -0.76
CA VAL A 225 -36.52 -23.50 0.36
C VAL A 225 -37.85 -24.03 -0.14
N PHE A 226 -37.88 -25.30 -0.44
CA PHE A 226 -38.99 -25.99 -1.10
C PHE A 226 -39.85 -26.75 -0.09
N ALA A 227 -41.15 -26.50 -0.05
CA ALA A 227 -42.09 -27.09 0.89
C ALA A 227 -43.33 -27.62 0.19
N ARG A 228 -43.80 -28.80 0.62
CA ARG A 228 -45.05 -29.40 0.17
C ARG A 228 -46.25 -28.62 0.72
N ARG A 229 -47.27 -28.42 -0.10
CA ARG A 229 -48.62 -27.99 0.31
C ARG A 229 -49.63 -29.14 0.23
N SER A 230 -49.60 -29.94 -0.87
CA SER A 230 -50.42 -31.16 -1.07
C SER A 230 -49.73 -32.11 -2.04
N GLY A 231 -50.33 -33.22 -2.46
CA GLY A 231 -49.86 -34.12 -3.50
C GLY A 231 -48.56 -34.88 -3.18
N LEU A 232 -47.84 -35.31 -4.22
CA LEU A 232 -46.57 -36.03 -4.18
C LEU A 232 -45.43 -35.05 -4.56
N PRO A 233 -44.76 -34.40 -3.64
CA PRO A 233 -43.88 -33.27 -3.90
C PRO A 233 -42.60 -33.70 -4.63
N VAL A 234 -42.40 -33.13 -5.79
CA VAL A 234 -41.19 -33.17 -6.60
C VAL A 234 -40.98 -31.76 -7.12
N TYR A 235 -39.75 -31.30 -7.28
CA TYR A 235 -39.50 -30.06 -7.98
C TYR A 235 -38.30 -30.17 -8.89
N GLN A 236 -38.40 -29.47 -10.01
CA GLN A 236 -37.46 -29.51 -11.12
C GLN A 236 -36.78 -28.16 -11.23
N THR A 237 -35.47 -28.19 -11.47
CA THR A 237 -34.70 -26.95 -11.61
C THR A 237 -33.83 -27.02 -12.88
N TRP A 238 -34.06 -26.08 -13.77
CA TRP A 238 -33.24 -25.86 -14.96
C TRP A 238 -32.49 -24.55 -14.86
N PHE A 239 -31.36 -24.48 -15.52
CA PHE A 239 -30.60 -23.25 -15.73
C PHE A 239 -30.19 -23.15 -17.18
N ALA A 240 -30.14 -21.92 -17.71
CA ALA A 240 -29.66 -21.66 -19.07
C ALA A 240 -28.96 -20.29 -19.12
N SER A 241 -28.12 -20.13 -20.11
CA SER A 241 -27.43 -18.88 -20.43
C SER A 241 -27.37 -18.64 -21.92
N LEU A 242 -27.20 -17.37 -22.30
CA LEU A 242 -26.85 -16.96 -23.64
C LEU A 242 -25.37 -16.61 -23.70
N ALA A 243 -24.75 -16.99 -24.82
CA ALA A 243 -23.41 -16.61 -25.17
C ALA A 243 -23.39 -15.88 -26.52
N ARG A 244 -22.46 -14.96 -26.67
CA ARG A 244 -22.28 -14.13 -27.85
C ARG A 244 -20.81 -13.95 -28.15
N ASP A 245 -20.52 -13.43 -29.33
CA ASP A 245 -19.16 -13.25 -29.82
C ASP A 245 -18.77 -11.78 -29.83
N ILE A 246 -17.51 -11.55 -29.60
CA ILE A 246 -16.85 -10.26 -29.87
C ILE A 246 -15.94 -10.51 -31.07
N THR A 247 -16.06 -9.68 -32.09
CA THR A 247 -15.18 -9.71 -33.27
C THR A 247 -14.65 -8.33 -33.54
N GLY A 248 -13.62 -8.22 -34.32
CA GLY A 248 -13.11 -6.95 -34.77
C GLY A 248 -11.90 -7.08 -35.68
N THR A 249 -11.42 -5.93 -36.11
CA THR A 249 -10.24 -5.78 -36.96
C THR A 249 -9.24 -4.86 -36.31
N VAL A 250 -7.97 -5.10 -36.57
CA VAL A 250 -6.90 -4.13 -36.29
C VAL A 250 -6.31 -3.69 -37.63
N THR A 251 -6.35 -2.39 -37.89
CA THR A 251 -5.77 -1.77 -39.07
C THR A 251 -4.69 -0.77 -38.69
N ASP A 252 -3.79 -0.48 -39.61
CA ASP A 252 -2.92 0.71 -39.47
C ASP A 252 -3.67 2.00 -39.84
N ALA A 253 -3.01 3.14 -39.65
CA ALA A 253 -3.60 4.45 -39.98
C ALA A 253 -3.85 4.65 -41.49
N GLY A 254 -3.25 3.82 -42.35
CA GLY A 254 -3.49 3.75 -43.79
C GLY A 254 -4.64 2.83 -44.17
N THR A 255 -5.30 2.17 -43.19
CA THR A 255 -6.36 1.17 -43.34
C THR A 255 -5.88 -0.24 -43.76
N ASP A 256 -4.56 -0.48 -43.80
CA ASP A 256 -4.04 -1.81 -44.07
C ASP A 256 -4.20 -2.72 -42.85
N PRO A 257 -4.61 -3.98 -43.04
CA PRO A 257 -4.80 -4.92 -41.92
C PRO A 257 -3.49 -5.25 -41.22
N VAL A 258 -3.53 -5.34 -39.88
CA VAL A 258 -2.34 -5.69 -39.08
C VAL A 258 -2.55 -7.01 -38.37
N ASP A 259 -1.81 -8.05 -38.79
CA ASP A 259 -1.75 -9.34 -38.14
C ASP A 259 -0.71 -9.35 -37.00
N GLY A 260 -0.88 -10.26 -36.02
CA GLY A 260 0.05 -10.44 -34.92
C GLY A 260 -0.14 -9.50 -33.73
N VAL A 261 -1.18 -8.68 -33.71
CA VAL A 261 -1.53 -7.85 -32.55
C VAL A 261 -2.22 -8.68 -31.50
N ALA A 262 -1.69 -8.75 -30.30
CA ALA A 262 -2.32 -9.43 -29.19
C ALA A 262 -3.47 -8.58 -28.60
N LEU A 263 -4.56 -9.26 -28.23
CA LEU A 263 -5.71 -8.62 -27.61
C LEU A 263 -6.11 -9.39 -26.36
N ASN A 264 -6.48 -8.66 -25.32
CA ASN A 264 -7.06 -9.18 -24.09
C ASN A 264 -8.54 -8.82 -24.02
N LEU A 265 -9.34 -9.75 -23.55
CA LEU A 265 -10.71 -9.47 -23.11
C LEU A 265 -10.72 -9.39 -21.59
N VAL A 266 -11.15 -8.26 -21.06
CA VAL A 266 -11.19 -7.95 -19.64
C VAL A 266 -12.64 -7.83 -19.21
N ASP A 267 -13.00 -8.46 -18.10
CA ASP A 267 -14.35 -8.37 -17.52
C ASP A 267 -14.55 -7.11 -16.67
N ALA A 268 -15.76 -6.93 -16.15
CA ALA A 268 -16.11 -5.79 -15.30
C ALA A 268 -15.30 -5.69 -13.99
N SER A 269 -14.68 -6.78 -13.55
CA SER A 269 -13.79 -6.81 -12.36
C SER A 269 -12.34 -6.40 -12.68
N GLY A 270 -12.01 -6.23 -13.97
CA GLY A 270 -10.65 -5.98 -14.42
C GLY A 270 -9.82 -7.25 -14.65
N THR A 271 -10.45 -8.43 -14.62
CA THR A 271 -9.77 -9.71 -14.85
C THR A 271 -9.71 -10.03 -16.35
N ILE A 272 -8.55 -10.47 -16.84
CA ILE A 272 -8.43 -10.98 -18.21
C ILE A 272 -9.11 -12.35 -18.28
N VAL A 273 -10.20 -12.42 -19.06
CA VAL A 273 -11.03 -13.63 -19.23
C VAL A 273 -10.82 -14.29 -20.59
N GLY A 274 -10.10 -13.66 -21.50
CA GLY A 274 -9.76 -14.22 -22.81
C GLY A 274 -8.57 -13.52 -23.43
N THR A 275 -7.83 -14.22 -24.30
CA THR A 275 -6.75 -13.65 -25.09
C THR A 275 -6.83 -14.17 -26.52
N THR A 276 -6.48 -13.35 -27.48
CA THR A 276 -6.41 -13.70 -28.90
C THR A 276 -5.33 -12.90 -29.60
N THR A 277 -5.09 -13.17 -30.87
CA THR A 277 -4.13 -12.45 -31.70
C THR A 277 -4.73 -12.26 -33.08
N THR A 278 -4.55 -11.10 -33.68
CA THR A 278 -5.03 -10.85 -35.05
C THR A 278 -4.35 -11.72 -36.07
N ALA A 279 -5.12 -12.24 -37.02
CA ALA A 279 -4.64 -13.07 -38.12
C ALA A 279 -5.58 -12.97 -39.34
N GLY A 280 -5.04 -13.30 -40.52
CA GLY A 280 -5.86 -13.41 -41.74
C GLY A 280 -6.46 -12.09 -42.20
N GLY A 281 -5.69 -11.01 -42.11
CA GLY A 281 -6.15 -9.68 -42.50
C GLY A 281 -6.62 -8.84 -41.32
N GLY A 282 -5.87 -8.88 -40.22
CA GLY A 282 -6.12 -8.07 -39.02
C GLY A 282 -7.33 -8.51 -38.20
N LEU A 283 -7.95 -9.64 -38.53
CA LEU A 283 -9.18 -10.13 -37.88
C LEU A 283 -8.87 -10.79 -36.55
N TYR A 284 -9.76 -10.61 -35.57
CA TYR A 284 -9.72 -11.31 -34.29
C TYR A 284 -11.13 -11.65 -33.79
N GLY A 285 -11.22 -12.54 -32.80
CA GLY A 285 -12.48 -12.87 -32.17
C GLY A 285 -12.32 -13.46 -30.77
N PHE A 286 -13.35 -13.25 -29.96
CA PHE A 286 -13.58 -13.89 -28.67
C PHE A 286 -14.97 -14.56 -28.73
N PRO A 287 -15.03 -15.85 -29.11
CA PRO A 287 -16.30 -16.55 -29.29
C PRO A 287 -16.88 -17.06 -27.97
N GLY A 288 -18.19 -17.02 -27.84
CA GLY A 288 -18.97 -17.74 -26.83
C GLY A 288 -18.89 -17.16 -25.42
N PHE A 289 -18.63 -15.88 -25.26
CA PHE A 289 -18.66 -15.21 -23.94
C PHE A 289 -20.11 -15.00 -23.47
N PHE A 290 -20.30 -14.95 -22.14
CA PHE A 290 -21.63 -14.67 -21.59
C PHE A 290 -22.20 -13.37 -22.17
N ALA A 291 -23.49 -13.42 -22.53
CA ALA A 291 -24.20 -12.30 -23.14
C ALA A 291 -24.53 -11.21 -22.10
N THR A 292 -23.51 -10.56 -21.56
CA THR A 292 -23.61 -9.50 -20.55
C THR A 292 -22.84 -8.27 -20.99
N ASP A 293 -23.01 -7.17 -20.26
CA ASP A 293 -22.22 -5.95 -20.38
C ASP A 293 -20.90 -6.02 -19.60
N GLY A 294 -20.15 -4.92 -19.61
CA GLY A 294 -18.97 -4.74 -18.77
C GLY A 294 -17.67 -5.32 -19.30
N TYR A 295 -17.67 -5.91 -20.49
CA TYR A 295 -16.43 -6.31 -21.13
C TYR A 295 -15.67 -5.14 -21.74
N THR A 296 -14.36 -5.26 -21.76
CA THR A 296 -13.45 -4.33 -22.45
C THR A 296 -12.44 -5.14 -23.26
N VAL A 297 -12.29 -4.80 -24.52
CA VAL A 297 -11.20 -5.33 -25.36
C VAL A 297 -10.01 -4.38 -25.24
N GLU A 298 -8.84 -4.94 -24.97
CA GLU A 298 -7.58 -4.21 -24.84
C GLU A 298 -6.59 -4.70 -25.91
N ALA A 299 -6.13 -3.78 -26.76
CA ALA A 299 -5.06 -4.06 -27.70
C ALA A 299 -3.70 -3.92 -27.00
N VAL A 300 -2.93 -5.01 -26.94
CA VAL A 300 -1.59 -5.07 -26.35
C VAL A 300 -0.58 -4.72 -27.45
N LEU A 301 -0.19 -3.46 -27.49
CA LEU A 301 0.66 -2.96 -28.56
C LEU A 301 2.14 -3.23 -28.26
N SER A 302 2.88 -3.57 -29.31
CA SER A 302 4.33 -3.71 -29.26
C SER A 302 5.01 -2.33 -29.11
N THR A 303 6.23 -2.34 -28.62
CA THR A 303 7.07 -1.13 -28.56
C THR A 303 7.13 -0.47 -29.93
N GLY A 304 6.96 0.84 -29.98
CA GLY A 304 6.95 1.63 -31.23
C GLY A 304 5.60 1.73 -31.94
N LYS A 305 4.54 1.17 -31.36
CA LYS A 305 3.17 1.32 -31.88
C LYS A 305 2.24 1.95 -30.84
N ILE A 306 1.27 2.70 -31.32
CA ILE A 306 0.26 3.38 -30.52
C ILE A 306 -1.13 3.19 -31.15
N ALA A 307 -2.17 3.15 -30.33
CA ALA A 307 -3.54 3.23 -30.81
C ALA A 307 -3.89 4.65 -31.22
N VAL A 308 -4.56 4.81 -32.35
CA VAL A 308 -4.99 6.13 -32.84
C VAL A 308 -6.06 6.74 -31.94
N ASP A 309 -7.00 5.91 -31.45
CA ASP A 309 -8.07 6.36 -30.54
C ASP A 309 -7.74 5.96 -29.09
N ALA A 310 -8.11 4.71 -28.75
CA ALA A 310 -7.90 4.11 -27.45
C ALA A 310 -7.45 2.66 -27.60
N SER A 311 -6.48 2.26 -26.79
CA SER A 311 -6.04 0.85 -26.74
C SER A 311 -7.02 -0.05 -25.98
N ARG A 312 -8.03 0.52 -25.30
CA ARG A 312 -9.09 -0.19 -24.58
C ARG A 312 -10.44 0.34 -25.02
N LYS A 313 -11.32 -0.55 -25.46
CA LYS A 313 -12.67 -0.20 -25.92
C LYS A 313 -13.72 -1.12 -25.29
N PRO A 314 -14.88 -0.59 -24.89
CA PRO A 314 -15.94 -1.40 -24.29
C PRO A 314 -16.54 -2.34 -25.34
N ALA A 315 -17.00 -3.51 -24.86
CA ALA A 315 -17.76 -4.48 -25.62
C ALA A 315 -18.98 -4.91 -24.81
N ASP A 316 -20.16 -4.54 -25.28
CA ASP A 316 -21.44 -4.90 -24.66
C ASP A 316 -22.10 -6.06 -25.42
N LEU A 317 -22.18 -7.20 -24.76
CA LEU A 317 -22.83 -8.41 -25.29
C LEU A 317 -24.27 -8.58 -24.78
N SER A 318 -24.82 -7.62 -24.05
CA SER A 318 -26.14 -7.77 -23.43
C SER A 318 -27.28 -7.90 -24.46
N THR A 319 -27.16 -7.28 -25.62
CA THR A 319 -28.21 -7.23 -26.65
C THR A 319 -27.86 -7.91 -27.98
N ALA A 320 -26.59 -7.87 -28.38
CA ALA A 320 -26.09 -8.40 -29.66
C ALA A 320 -24.61 -8.78 -29.53
N ASP A 321 -24.08 -9.47 -30.55
CA ASP A 321 -22.64 -9.61 -30.74
C ASP A 321 -22.00 -8.24 -30.85
N ALA A 322 -20.78 -8.10 -30.37
CA ALA A 322 -20.05 -6.82 -30.42
C ALA A 322 -18.99 -6.83 -31.51
N VAL A 323 -18.83 -5.70 -32.19
CA VAL A 323 -17.72 -5.45 -33.11
C VAL A 323 -16.86 -4.34 -32.51
N VAL A 324 -15.57 -4.61 -32.30
CA VAL A 324 -14.63 -3.69 -31.66
C VAL A 324 -13.39 -3.59 -32.52
N ASP A 325 -13.28 -2.53 -33.31
CA ASP A 325 -12.15 -2.31 -34.21
C ASP A 325 -11.10 -1.40 -33.58
N PHE A 326 -9.83 -1.62 -33.92
CA PHE A 326 -8.70 -0.78 -33.52
C PHE A 326 -7.96 -0.28 -34.74
N THR A 327 -7.52 0.98 -34.65
CA THR A 327 -6.55 1.54 -35.59
C THR A 327 -5.27 1.82 -34.82
N ILE A 328 -4.14 1.31 -35.31
CA ILE A 328 -2.83 1.49 -34.71
C ILE A 328 -1.91 2.18 -35.71
N ARG A 329 -0.87 2.80 -35.24
CA ARG A 329 0.17 3.40 -36.09
C ARG A 329 1.53 3.29 -35.42
N ASP A 330 2.56 3.47 -36.19
CA ASP A 330 3.89 3.62 -35.66
C ASP A 330 3.99 4.94 -34.88
N ILE A 331 4.76 4.91 -33.80
CA ILE A 331 5.15 6.13 -33.12
C ILE A 331 6.17 6.82 -34.03
N VAL A 332 5.83 8.04 -34.47
CA VAL A 332 6.82 8.90 -35.13
C VAL A 332 7.67 9.48 -34.00
N PRO A 333 8.95 9.13 -33.96
CA PRO A 333 9.83 9.62 -32.90
C PRO A 333 10.08 11.11 -33.09
N VAL A 334 9.89 11.88 -32.01
CA VAL A 334 10.23 13.29 -31.95
C VAL A 334 11.44 13.47 -31.05
N ALA A 335 12.44 14.18 -31.50
CA ALA A 335 13.59 14.52 -30.67
C ALA A 335 13.18 15.57 -29.63
N VAL A 336 13.64 15.40 -28.38
CA VAL A 336 13.47 16.37 -27.29
C VAL A 336 14.84 16.71 -26.76
N SER A 337 15.14 18.01 -26.69
CA SER A 337 16.42 18.51 -26.21
C SER A 337 16.27 19.68 -25.25
N GLY A 338 17.27 19.89 -24.44
CA GLY A 338 17.36 20.99 -23.50
C GLY A 338 18.74 21.06 -22.88
N ASN A 339 18.89 21.98 -21.95
CA ASN A 339 20.12 22.26 -21.23
C ASN A 339 19.91 22.19 -19.71
N VAL A 340 20.93 21.79 -19.00
CA VAL A 340 21.01 21.93 -17.54
C VAL A 340 22.17 22.84 -17.20
N SER A 341 21.87 23.96 -16.54
CA SER A 341 22.85 24.95 -16.10
C SER A 341 22.72 25.27 -14.60
N ASP A 342 23.77 25.83 -14.02
CA ASP A 342 23.66 26.42 -12.69
C ASP A 342 23.03 27.83 -12.76
N SER A 343 22.81 28.46 -11.60
CA SER A 343 22.23 29.81 -11.48
C SER A 343 23.10 30.91 -12.11
N ASP A 344 24.36 30.64 -12.34
CA ASP A 344 25.32 31.56 -12.97
C ASP A 344 25.42 31.34 -14.49
N GLY A 345 24.66 30.36 -15.01
CA GLY A 345 24.66 29.98 -16.42
C GLY A 345 25.80 29.06 -16.84
N ASN A 346 26.53 28.48 -15.89
CA ASN A 346 27.56 27.48 -16.24
C ASN A 346 26.91 26.13 -16.52
N PRO A 347 27.42 25.39 -17.52
CA PRO A 347 26.86 24.09 -17.88
C PRO A 347 27.05 23.04 -16.76
N MET A 348 26.06 22.18 -16.61
CA MET A 348 26.07 21.08 -15.65
C MET A 348 26.20 19.73 -16.37
N PRO A 349 27.42 19.21 -16.59
CA PRO A 349 27.63 17.94 -17.27
C PRO A 349 27.33 16.73 -16.36
N GLY A 350 26.91 15.61 -16.96
CA GLY A 350 26.69 14.35 -16.26
C GLY A 350 25.40 14.28 -15.44
N VAL A 351 24.52 15.28 -15.57
CA VAL A 351 23.20 15.26 -14.92
C VAL A 351 22.29 14.28 -15.66
N VAL A 352 21.68 13.37 -14.92
CA VAL A 352 20.69 12.43 -15.48
C VAL A 352 19.37 13.13 -15.65
N VAL A 353 18.87 13.18 -16.89
CA VAL A 353 17.55 13.68 -17.26
C VAL A 353 16.64 12.50 -17.56
N THR A 354 15.39 12.54 -17.12
CA THR A 354 14.40 11.47 -17.28
C THR A 354 13.11 12.02 -17.90
N ILE A 355 12.62 11.37 -18.94
CA ILE A 355 11.29 11.57 -19.52
C ILE A 355 10.62 10.20 -19.58
N ASP A 356 9.47 10.02 -18.92
CA ASP A 356 8.69 8.76 -18.89
C ASP A 356 9.50 7.50 -18.55
N GLY A 357 10.49 7.65 -17.68
CA GLY A 357 11.36 6.55 -17.28
C GLY A 357 12.52 6.24 -18.24
N ILE A 358 12.58 6.91 -19.38
CA ILE A 358 13.76 6.89 -20.28
C ILE A 358 14.75 7.93 -19.77
N THR A 359 16.03 7.61 -19.75
CA THR A 359 17.07 8.47 -19.20
C THR A 359 18.14 8.80 -20.24
N THR A 360 18.67 10.01 -20.16
CA THR A 360 19.89 10.44 -20.83
C THR A 360 20.77 11.22 -19.85
N THR A 361 21.97 11.62 -20.25
CA THR A 361 22.87 12.43 -19.43
C THR A 361 23.31 13.66 -20.20
N THR A 362 23.48 14.76 -19.48
CA THR A 362 24.01 16.00 -20.09
C THR A 362 25.48 15.84 -20.49
N ASP A 363 25.84 16.46 -21.60
CA ASP A 363 27.20 16.52 -22.14
C ASP A 363 28.06 17.60 -21.43
N THR A 364 29.26 17.89 -21.97
CA THR A 364 30.17 18.90 -21.43
C THR A 364 29.66 20.33 -21.50
N ASN A 365 28.65 20.61 -22.34
CA ASN A 365 27.99 21.90 -22.46
C ASN A 365 26.69 21.97 -21.63
N GLY A 366 26.36 20.91 -20.88
CA GLY A 366 25.11 20.80 -20.17
C GLY A 366 23.93 20.39 -21.06
N ASP A 367 24.15 20.12 -22.36
CA ASP A 367 23.11 19.78 -23.31
C ASP A 367 22.71 18.31 -23.21
N TYR A 368 21.43 18.01 -23.41
CA TYR A 368 20.92 16.66 -23.47
C TYR A 368 19.96 16.44 -24.63
N LEU A 369 19.86 15.22 -25.10
CA LEU A 369 19.01 14.82 -26.22
C LEU A 369 18.34 13.48 -25.93
N PHE A 370 17.04 13.41 -26.19
CA PHE A 370 16.28 12.19 -26.41
C PHE A 370 15.93 12.12 -27.89
N ASP A 371 16.47 11.13 -28.59
CA ASP A 371 16.23 10.98 -30.04
C ASP A 371 14.78 10.62 -30.36
N THR A 372 14.09 9.96 -29.42
CA THR A 372 12.75 9.41 -29.64
C THR A 372 11.88 9.54 -28.39
N VAL A 373 10.95 10.47 -28.39
CA VAL A 373 9.93 10.59 -27.37
C VAL A 373 8.55 10.40 -28.06
N PRO A 374 7.67 9.54 -27.52
CA PRO A 374 6.38 9.27 -28.15
C PRO A 374 5.46 10.48 -28.13
N VAL A 375 4.39 10.44 -28.90
CA VAL A 375 3.30 11.42 -28.81
C VAL A 375 2.63 11.32 -27.45
N GLY A 376 2.19 12.45 -26.91
CA GLY A 376 1.57 12.52 -25.58
C GLY A 376 2.01 13.74 -24.80
N THR A 377 1.56 13.82 -23.56
CA THR A 377 2.01 14.82 -22.60
C THR A 377 3.08 14.23 -21.72
N HIS A 378 4.22 14.88 -21.66
CA HIS A 378 5.42 14.42 -20.98
C HIS A 378 5.88 15.40 -19.92
N THR A 379 6.56 14.89 -18.91
CA THR A 379 7.23 15.71 -17.90
C THR A 379 8.69 15.28 -17.84
N ALA A 380 9.58 16.24 -18.07
CA ALA A 380 11.00 16.02 -17.85
C ALA A 380 11.34 16.23 -16.37
N THR A 381 12.24 15.43 -15.85
CA THR A 381 12.79 15.54 -14.50
C THR A 381 14.29 15.30 -14.54
N ILE A 382 15.02 15.81 -13.53
CA ILE A 382 16.45 15.51 -13.38
C ILE A 382 16.72 14.81 -12.05
N THR A 383 17.75 13.97 -12.04
CA THR A 383 18.36 13.55 -10.79
C THR A 383 19.19 14.72 -10.28
N THR A 384 18.74 15.37 -9.22
CA THR A 384 19.42 16.53 -8.65
C THR A 384 20.86 16.18 -8.30
N PRO A 385 21.87 16.88 -8.83
CA PRO A 385 23.25 16.66 -8.49
C PRO A 385 23.51 16.87 -7.00
N ASP A 386 24.46 16.11 -6.43
CA ASP A 386 24.85 16.25 -5.04
C ASP A 386 25.31 17.67 -4.75
N GLY A 387 24.70 18.28 -3.73
CA GLY A 387 25.02 19.64 -3.32
C GLY A 387 24.35 20.74 -4.14
N TYR A 388 23.36 20.41 -4.93
CA TYR A 388 22.55 21.37 -5.66
C TYR A 388 21.06 21.23 -5.34
N THR A 389 20.29 22.24 -5.68
CA THR A 389 18.83 22.25 -5.63
C THR A 389 18.29 22.75 -6.97
N VAL A 390 17.25 22.08 -7.47
CA VAL A 390 16.58 22.51 -8.71
C VAL A 390 15.78 23.78 -8.41
N THR A 391 16.11 24.86 -9.09
CA THR A 391 15.43 26.17 -8.98
C THR A 391 14.44 26.43 -10.10
N THR A 392 14.70 25.85 -11.29
CA THR A 392 13.79 25.95 -12.43
C THR A 392 13.65 24.58 -13.09
N SER A 393 12.41 24.17 -13.32
CA SER A 393 12.06 22.97 -14.09
C SER A 393 11.17 23.40 -15.26
N PRO A 394 11.31 22.76 -16.43
CA PRO A 394 10.42 23.02 -17.55
C PRO A 394 8.98 22.58 -17.18
N PRO A 395 7.97 23.29 -17.71
CA PRO A 395 6.59 22.82 -17.57
C PRO A 395 6.39 21.52 -18.35
N PRO A 396 5.36 20.72 -18.02
CA PRO A 396 4.95 19.61 -18.87
C PRO A 396 4.72 20.08 -20.30
N PHE A 397 5.21 19.31 -21.28
CA PHE A 397 5.07 19.61 -22.71
C PHE A 397 4.31 18.50 -23.41
N THR A 398 3.63 18.85 -24.51
CA THR A 398 2.85 17.89 -25.29
C THR A 398 3.45 17.75 -26.67
N ILE A 399 3.70 16.51 -27.08
CA ILE A 399 4.01 16.16 -28.47
C ILE A 399 2.69 15.78 -29.14
N PRO A 400 2.13 16.66 -29.98
CA PRO A 400 0.88 16.38 -30.68
C PRO A 400 1.07 15.24 -31.69
N ASP A 401 -0.02 14.58 -32.00
CA ASP A 401 -0.04 13.57 -33.04
C ASP A 401 0.29 14.17 -34.43
N GLY A 402 1.15 13.48 -35.17
CA GLY A 402 1.55 13.91 -36.52
C GLY A 402 2.53 15.09 -36.56
N VAL A 403 3.04 15.53 -35.43
CA VAL A 403 4.10 16.58 -35.40
C VAL A 403 5.47 15.91 -35.41
N GLU A 404 6.30 16.26 -36.38
CA GLU A 404 7.67 15.76 -36.53
C GLU A 404 8.73 16.82 -36.13
N THR A 405 8.28 17.95 -35.60
CA THR A 405 9.19 19.04 -35.19
C THR A 405 9.83 18.70 -33.84
N PRO A 406 11.15 18.75 -33.70
CA PRO A 406 11.82 18.59 -32.43
C PRO A 406 11.31 19.56 -31.38
N ILE A 407 11.19 19.09 -30.13
CA ILE A 407 10.94 19.93 -28.96
C ILE A 407 12.29 20.38 -28.43
N THR A 408 12.49 21.69 -28.31
CA THR A 408 13.71 22.31 -27.77
C THR A 408 13.39 23.11 -26.51
N ASP A 409 14.41 23.58 -25.83
CA ASP A 409 14.28 24.49 -24.68
C ASP A 409 13.55 23.85 -23.47
N VAL A 410 13.76 22.54 -23.27
CA VAL A 410 13.29 21.82 -22.08
C VAL A 410 14.38 21.93 -21.00
N ASP A 411 14.54 23.13 -20.45
CA ASP A 411 15.72 23.50 -19.68
C ASP A 411 15.50 23.41 -18.17
N PHE A 412 16.58 23.08 -17.46
CA PHE A 412 16.63 23.08 -16.01
C PHE A 412 17.70 24.04 -15.50
N VAL A 413 17.40 24.70 -14.38
CA VAL A 413 18.40 25.47 -13.65
C VAL A 413 18.53 24.89 -12.24
N VAL A 414 19.76 24.68 -11.81
CA VAL A 414 20.09 24.25 -10.45
C VAL A 414 20.90 25.34 -9.75
N ALA A 415 20.74 25.51 -8.46
CA ALA A 415 21.57 26.37 -7.64
C ALA A 415 22.43 25.51 -6.71
N ALA A 416 23.69 25.91 -6.52
CA ALA A 416 24.52 25.29 -5.50
C ALA A 416 23.90 25.49 -4.13
N ASN A 417 23.86 24.43 -3.36
CA ASN A 417 23.40 24.54 -1.97
C ASN A 417 24.39 25.37 -1.15
N PRO A 418 23.91 26.14 -0.19
CA PRO A 418 24.75 27.00 0.62
C PRO A 418 25.73 26.20 1.49
N MET A 419 26.73 26.90 2.00
CA MET A 419 27.74 26.39 2.93
C MET A 419 27.39 26.80 4.36
N LEU A 420 27.66 25.91 5.32
CA LEU A 420 27.69 26.25 6.73
C LEU A 420 29.13 26.21 7.25
N SER A 421 29.54 27.25 7.95
CA SER A 421 30.92 27.36 8.48
C SER A 421 30.97 28.04 9.84
N GLY A 422 32.05 27.73 10.57
CA GLY A 422 32.33 28.32 11.87
C GLY A 422 33.74 27.99 12.31
N THR A 423 34.05 28.36 13.55
CA THR A 423 35.35 28.14 14.19
C THR A 423 35.18 27.48 15.55
N VAL A 424 36.19 26.71 15.95
CA VAL A 424 36.32 26.25 17.35
C VAL A 424 37.55 26.92 17.95
N THR A 425 37.37 27.61 19.09
CA THR A 425 38.42 28.35 19.75
C THR A 425 38.60 27.90 21.19
N ALA A 426 39.85 28.04 21.71
CA ALA A 426 40.18 27.95 23.12
C ALA A 426 40.99 29.19 23.51
N ALA A 427 40.53 29.95 24.47
CA ALA A 427 41.14 31.24 24.87
C ALA A 427 41.42 32.17 23.67
N GLY A 428 40.52 32.16 22.67
CA GLY A 428 40.62 32.97 21.45
C GLY A 428 41.55 32.42 20.35
N ALA A 429 42.26 31.33 20.60
CA ALA A 429 43.06 30.63 19.56
C ALA A 429 42.29 29.49 18.92
N GLY A 430 42.43 29.30 17.59
CA GLY A 430 41.78 28.20 16.88
C GLY A 430 42.24 26.82 17.35
N VAL A 431 41.34 25.89 17.47
CA VAL A 431 41.61 24.52 17.94
C VAL A 431 41.45 23.55 16.76
N PRO A 432 42.56 22.91 16.30
CA PRO A 432 42.49 21.94 15.21
C PRO A 432 42.03 20.57 15.69
N GLY A 433 41.48 19.77 14.75
CA GLY A 433 41.14 18.35 14.96
C GLY A 433 39.88 18.10 15.77
N VAL A 434 39.08 19.12 16.05
CA VAL A 434 37.78 18.96 16.71
C VAL A 434 36.74 18.47 15.70
N THR A 435 36.05 17.40 16.05
CA THR A 435 34.97 16.85 15.21
C THR A 435 33.71 17.68 15.40
N ILE A 436 33.16 18.14 14.26
CA ILE A 436 31.86 18.80 14.18
C ILE A 436 30.94 17.94 13.33
N THR A 437 29.72 17.78 13.81
CA THR A 437 28.69 16.98 13.12
C THR A 437 27.47 17.85 12.83
N ALA A 438 27.02 17.85 11.59
CA ALA A 438 25.79 18.51 11.16
C ALA A 438 24.74 17.45 10.81
N THR A 439 23.58 17.50 11.44
CA THR A 439 22.46 16.58 11.21
C THR A 439 21.23 17.38 10.75
N GLY A 440 20.70 17.05 9.58
CA GLY A 440 19.57 17.75 8.97
C GLY A 440 19.00 17.01 7.75
N PRO A 441 18.31 17.70 6.83
CA PRO A 441 17.66 17.08 5.66
C PRO A 441 18.58 16.25 4.77
N GLY A 442 19.86 16.61 4.67
CA GLY A 442 20.89 15.85 3.94
C GLY A 442 21.48 14.66 4.71
N GLY A 443 20.88 14.27 5.84
CA GLY A 443 21.43 13.27 6.75
C GLY A 443 22.47 13.84 7.69
N THR A 444 23.34 12.98 8.21
CA THR A 444 24.42 13.37 9.12
C THR A 444 25.75 13.46 8.36
N ARG A 445 26.41 14.60 8.48
CA ARG A 445 27.76 14.85 7.92
C ARG A 445 28.69 15.25 9.05
N SER A 446 29.96 14.85 8.95
CA SER A 446 30.99 15.22 9.92
C SER A 446 32.20 15.84 9.23
N THR A 447 32.81 16.78 9.87
CA THR A 447 34.08 17.40 9.46
C THR A 447 34.98 17.59 10.69
N VAL A 448 36.22 17.94 10.48
CA VAL A 448 37.16 18.27 11.55
C VAL A 448 37.70 19.66 11.32
N THR A 449 37.98 20.38 12.44
CA THR A 449 38.54 21.72 12.36
C THR A 449 39.97 21.74 11.81
N GLY A 450 40.27 22.72 10.98
CA GLY A 450 41.59 22.99 10.44
C GLY A 450 42.58 23.58 11.46
N ALA A 451 43.79 23.91 11.01
CA ALA A 451 44.85 24.48 11.85
C ALA A 451 44.49 25.83 12.50
N ASP A 452 43.59 26.56 11.89
CA ASP A 452 43.02 27.83 12.33
C ASP A 452 41.75 27.69 13.20
N GLY A 453 41.35 26.44 13.49
CA GLY A 453 40.11 26.13 14.19
C GLY A 453 38.87 26.19 13.28
N GLY A 454 39.02 26.57 12.02
CA GLY A 454 37.91 26.70 11.08
C GLY A 454 37.35 25.35 10.61
N TYR A 455 36.04 25.28 10.42
CA TYR A 455 35.35 24.14 9.82
C TYR A 455 34.29 24.59 8.81
N ARG A 456 33.92 23.71 7.90
CA ARG A 456 32.88 23.97 6.92
C ARG A 456 32.17 22.68 6.46
N PHE A 457 30.90 22.84 6.18
CA PHE A 457 30.05 21.86 5.48
C PHE A 457 29.61 22.49 4.18
N PRO A 458 30.23 22.17 3.06
CA PRO A 458 29.83 22.69 1.77
C PRO A 458 28.56 22.02 1.27
N LEU A 459 27.78 22.73 0.46
CA LEU A 459 26.69 22.21 -0.33
C LEU A 459 25.62 21.47 0.52
N LEU A 460 25.17 22.09 1.58
CA LEU A 460 24.12 21.56 2.45
C LEU A 460 22.73 21.80 1.81
N PRO A 461 21.85 20.78 1.72
CA PRO A 461 20.44 21.01 1.40
C PRO A 461 19.80 22.04 2.34
N THR A 462 18.84 22.80 1.83
CA THR A 462 18.09 23.77 2.65
C THR A 462 17.26 23.07 3.73
N GLY A 463 17.17 23.69 4.89
CA GLY A 463 16.40 23.21 6.05
C GLY A 463 17.12 23.42 7.37
N ASP A 464 16.56 22.88 8.43
CA ASP A 464 17.08 23.04 9.78
C ASP A 464 18.13 21.98 10.09
N TYR A 465 19.24 22.42 10.65
CA TYR A 465 20.38 21.58 11.04
C TYR A 465 20.65 21.71 12.52
N THR A 466 20.99 20.61 13.14
CA THR A 466 21.62 20.55 14.45
C THR A 466 23.12 20.35 14.26
N ILE A 467 23.91 21.31 14.76
CA ILE A 467 25.37 21.29 14.68
C ILE A 467 25.89 20.92 16.04
N GLU A 468 26.67 19.87 16.16
CA GLU A 468 27.21 19.34 17.41
C GLU A 468 28.73 19.29 17.37
N MET A 469 29.37 19.84 18.40
CA MET A 469 30.80 19.72 18.61
C MET A 469 31.10 18.55 19.55
N THR A 470 31.94 17.63 19.13
CA THR A 470 32.49 16.61 20.03
C THR A 470 33.61 17.25 20.83
N THR A 471 33.38 17.46 22.13
CA THR A 471 34.38 18.07 23.03
C THR A 471 35.61 17.17 23.15
N PRO A 472 36.81 17.66 22.85
CA PRO A 472 38.04 16.87 22.98
C PRO A 472 38.35 16.47 24.43
N ASP A 473 39.05 15.36 24.61
CA ASP A 473 39.50 14.89 25.91
C ASP A 473 40.34 15.98 26.63
N GLY A 474 40.13 16.12 27.93
CA GLY A 474 40.80 17.14 28.73
C GLY A 474 40.31 18.57 28.47
N SER A 475 39.14 18.71 27.86
CA SER A 475 38.50 20.00 27.59
C SER A 475 37.02 19.97 27.99
N ILE A 476 36.45 21.13 28.20
CA ILE A 476 35.01 21.33 28.38
C ILE A 476 34.52 22.37 27.38
N ALA A 477 33.24 22.27 26.99
CA ALA A 477 32.60 23.28 26.16
C ALA A 477 32.36 24.57 26.99
N VAL A 478 32.71 25.71 26.40
CA VAL A 478 32.38 27.04 26.94
C VAL A 478 31.11 27.50 26.23
N GLY A 479 29.98 27.26 26.90
CA GLY A 479 28.65 27.46 26.30
C GLY A 479 28.07 26.16 25.70
N PRO A 480 27.02 26.23 24.87
CA PRO A 480 26.38 25.05 24.32
C PRO A 480 27.29 24.35 23.30
N ALA A 481 27.47 23.03 23.47
CA ALA A 481 28.16 22.17 22.52
C ALA A 481 27.29 21.82 21.29
N THR A 482 26.04 22.26 21.29
CA THR A 482 25.06 22.02 20.20
C THR A 482 24.43 23.35 19.81
N ARG A 483 24.28 23.58 18.52
CA ARG A 483 23.58 24.74 17.93
C ARG A 483 22.56 24.28 16.92
N SER A 484 21.49 25.07 16.77
CA SER A 484 20.49 24.86 15.72
C SER A 484 20.54 26.01 14.73
N GLU A 485 20.73 25.71 13.45
CA GLU A 485 20.86 26.70 12.39
C GLU A 485 19.92 26.34 11.25
N SER A 486 19.31 27.34 10.63
CA SER A 486 18.48 27.15 9.44
C SER A 486 19.28 27.56 8.20
N VAL A 487 19.53 26.59 7.34
CA VAL A 487 20.22 26.78 6.06
C VAL A 487 19.16 27.09 5.00
N ALA A 488 19.20 28.30 4.47
CA ALA A 488 18.27 28.76 3.42
C ALA A 488 19.01 28.87 2.07
N VAL A 489 18.95 30.01 1.43
CA VAL A 489 19.60 30.23 0.11
C VAL A 489 21.01 30.81 0.22
N ASP A 490 21.33 31.39 1.35
CA ASP A 490 22.62 32.04 1.62
C ASP A 490 23.52 31.18 2.51
N ASP A 491 24.82 31.38 2.42
CA ASP A 491 25.79 30.76 3.30
C ASP A 491 25.56 31.11 4.75
N VAL A 492 25.62 30.14 5.63
CA VAL A 492 25.55 30.30 7.08
C VAL A 492 26.96 30.32 7.62
N THR A 493 27.37 31.47 8.19
CA THR A 493 28.72 31.65 8.74
C THR A 493 28.64 32.00 10.21
N GLY A 494 29.75 31.83 10.95
CA GLY A 494 29.82 32.20 12.36
C GLY A 494 29.11 31.22 13.31
N VAL A 495 28.99 29.97 12.94
CA VAL A 495 28.48 28.91 13.85
C VAL A 495 29.63 28.46 14.74
N ASP A 496 30.00 29.31 15.67
CA ASP A 496 31.23 29.17 16.42
C ASP A 496 31.03 28.42 17.75
N PHE A 497 32.04 27.66 18.14
CA PHE A 497 32.12 26.96 19.41
C PHE A 497 33.36 27.41 20.17
N ALA A 498 33.32 27.34 21.47
CA ALA A 498 34.46 27.60 22.33
C ALA A 498 34.65 26.43 23.29
N ILE A 499 35.90 26.11 23.57
CA ILE A 499 36.28 25.13 24.57
C ILE A 499 37.31 25.73 25.51
N ALA A 500 37.42 25.18 26.72
CA ALA A 500 38.48 25.46 27.65
C ALA A 500 39.12 24.15 28.09
N LYS A 501 40.42 24.15 28.30
CA LYS A 501 41.12 23.00 28.88
C LYS A 501 40.80 22.89 30.36
N THR A 502 40.67 21.67 30.81
CA THR A 502 40.57 21.41 32.26
C THR A 502 41.95 21.40 32.88
N GLY A 503 42.05 21.93 34.10
CA GLY A 503 43.24 21.89 34.88
C GLY A 503 43.23 20.81 35.97
N SER A 504 44.27 20.77 36.78
CA SER A 504 44.38 19.91 37.95
C SER A 504 44.98 20.63 39.16
N ILE A 505 44.66 20.16 40.34
CA ILE A 505 45.20 20.61 41.61
C ILE A 505 45.74 19.41 42.36
N GLU A 506 47.02 19.45 42.72
CA GLU A 506 47.69 18.40 43.48
C GLU A 506 48.41 19.01 44.68
N GLY A 507 48.49 18.29 45.78
CA GLY A 507 49.21 18.69 46.96
C GLY A 507 49.39 17.55 47.96
N ALA A 508 50.06 17.80 49.04
CA ALA A 508 50.26 16.87 50.11
C ALA A 508 49.84 17.42 51.46
N VAL A 509 49.44 16.54 52.36
CA VAL A 509 49.30 16.86 53.79
C VAL A 509 50.36 16.10 54.57
N ALA A 510 51.24 16.81 55.28
CA ALA A 510 52.30 16.19 56.05
C ALA A 510 52.34 16.79 57.48
N ALA A 511 52.94 16.04 58.40
CA ALA A 511 53.32 16.59 59.72
C ALA A 511 54.52 17.52 59.57
N ASP A 512 54.81 18.33 60.55
CA ASP A 512 55.93 19.31 60.60
C ASP A 512 57.31 18.65 60.50
N ASP A 513 57.40 17.34 60.77
CA ASP A 513 58.59 16.51 60.58
C ASP A 513 58.75 15.94 59.19
N GLY A 514 57.83 16.26 58.28
CA GLY A 514 57.77 15.74 56.90
C GLY A 514 57.10 14.37 56.75
N THR A 515 56.55 13.81 57.81
CA THR A 515 55.85 12.51 57.70
C THR A 515 54.52 12.70 57.02
N PRO A 516 54.18 11.89 56.00
CA PRO A 516 52.89 11.92 55.33
C PRO A 516 51.72 11.79 56.29
N PHE A 517 50.67 12.62 56.09
CA PHE A 517 49.46 12.58 56.92
C PHE A 517 48.26 12.02 56.11
N PRO A 518 47.94 10.71 56.22
CA PRO A 518 46.83 10.10 55.49
C PRO A 518 45.47 10.42 56.12
N GLY A 519 44.43 10.52 55.30
CA GLY A 519 43.04 10.68 55.73
C GLY A 519 42.68 12.12 56.19
N ALA A 520 43.53 13.11 55.97
CA ALA A 520 43.14 14.50 56.13
C ALA A 520 42.09 14.89 55.09
N THR A 521 41.07 15.62 55.50
CA THR A 521 40.02 16.08 54.59
C THR A 521 40.33 17.47 54.05
N ILE A 522 40.47 17.58 52.75
CA ILE A 522 40.66 18.84 52.04
C ILE A 522 39.39 19.11 51.26
N THR A 523 38.73 20.22 51.47
CA THR A 523 37.53 20.58 50.66
C THR A 523 37.99 21.53 49.55
N ILE A 524 37.84 21.12 48.32
CA ILE A 524 38.08 21.92 47.11
C ILE A 524 36.76 22.57 46.71
N THR A 525 36.72 23.90 46.76
CA THR A 525 35.55 24.69 46.35
C THR A 525 35.88 25.43 45.08
N GLY A 526 35.09 25.27 44.02
CA GLY A 526 35.25 25.92 42.73
C GLY A 526 33.90 26.25 42.09
N PRO A 527 33.86 26.53 40.77
CA PRO A 527 32.64 26.92 40.04
C PRO A 527 31.50 25.91 40.16
N ASP A 528 31.82 24.62 40.21
CA ASP A 528 30.84 23.52 40.25
C ASP A 528 30.45 23.12 41.69
N GLY A 529 30.92 23.87 42.68
CA GLY A 529 30.61 23.62 44.09
C GLY A 529 31.81 23.14 44.90
N SER A 530 31.52 22.44 46.02
CA SER A 530 32.55 22.00 46.99
C SER A 530 32.63 20.48 47.01
N THR A 531 33.83 19.93 46.82
CA THR A 531 34.12 18.50 46.86
C THR A 531 35.15 18.19 47.95
N PRO A 532 34.84 17.35 48.95
CA PRO A 532 35.82 16.90 49.91
C PRO A 532 36.68 15.77 49.34
N ILE A 533 37.99 15.86 49.52
CA ILE A 533 38.97 14.85 49.13
C ILE A 533 39.75 14.46 50.37
N SER A 534 40.12 13.20 50.53
CA SER A 534 40.96 12.72 51.60
C SER A 534 42.39 12.46 51.10
N SER A 535 43.38 12.85 51.83
CA SER A 535 44.79 12.53 51.53
C SER A 535 45.03 11.03 51.58
N GLY A 536 45.80 10.51 50.60
CA GLY A 536 46.18 9.12 50.44
C GLY A 536 47.12 8.59 51.50
N PRO A 537 47.55 7.32 51.45
CA PRO A 537 48.50 6.74 52.39
C PRO A 537 49.87 7.44 52.40
N ASP A 538 50.19 8.06 51.28
CA ASP A 538 51.43 8.88 51.10
C ASP A 538 51.24 10.37 51.41
N GLY A 539 50.07 10.73 51.96
CA GLY A 539 49.71 12.10 52.30
C GLY A 539 49.26 12.94 51.11
N THR A 540 49.34 12.44 49.87
CA THR A 540 48.99 13.22 48.65
C THR A 540 47.49 13.32 48.46
N TYR A 541 47.01 14.35 47.76
CA TYR A 541 45.67 14.52 47.26
C TYR A 541 45.70 15.12 45.85
N ALA A 542 44.75 14.78 45.04
CA ALA A 542 44.62 15.28 43.69
C ALA A 542 43.15 15.48 43.28
N ALA A 543 42.92 16.50 42.48
CA ALA A 543 41.65 16.73 41.77
C ALA A 543 41.95 17.05 40.31
N ASP A 544 41.46 16.23 39.40
CA ASP A 544 41.66 16.34 37.96
C ASP A 544 40.41 16.84 37.25
N ALA A 545 40.59 17.20 35.97
CA ALA A 545 39.54 17.64 35.09
C ALA A 545 38.70 18.82 35.60
N LEU A 546 39.35 19.72 36.29
CA LEU A 546 38.73 20.91 36.89
C LEU A 546 38.47 21.98 35.81
N PRO A 547 37.24 22.51 35.68
CA PRO A 547 36.95 23.61 34.75
C PRO A 547 37.68 24.90 35.12
N PRO A 548 37.83 25.84 34.17
CA PRO A 548 38.37 27.17 34.50
C PRO A 548 37.56 27.85 35.60
N GLY A 549 38.28 28.47 36.55
CA GLY A 549 37.69 29.17 37.67
C GLY A 549 38.63 29.35 38.83
N GLU A 550 38.20 30.07 39.86
CA GLU A 550 38.89 30.20 41.10
C GLU A 550 38.58 29.02 42.02
N TYR A 551 39.60 28.38 42.54
CA TYR A 551 39.52 27.24 43.45
C TYR A 551 40.11 27.56 44.80
N THR A 552 39.39 27.17 45.84
CA THR A 552 39.81 27.29 47.20
C THR A 552 39.94 25.92 47.85
N MET A 553 41.13 25.51 48.26
CA MET A 553 41.38 24.27 49.00
C MET A 553 41.35 24.62 50.50
N THR A 554 40.45 24.02 51.26
CA THR A 554 40.30 24.22 52.69
C THR A 554 40.60 22.93 53.45
N LEU A 555 41.63 22.93 54.27
CA LEU A 555 41.95 21.81 55.15
C LEU A 555 41.02 21.81 56.38
N THR A 556 40.33 20.70 56.59
CA THR A 556 39.66 20.43 57.87
C THR A 556 40.72 19.96 58.86
N VAL A 557 41.07 20.80 59.79
CA VAL A 557 42.12 20.49 60.76
C VAL A 557 41.70 19.32 61.64
N PRO A 558 42.45 18.21 61.66
CA PRO A 558 42.15 17.08 62.53
C PRO A 558 42.31 17.39 64.01
N ALA A 559 41.51 16.74 64.85
CA ALA A 559 41.58 16.97 66.28
C ALA A 559 42.97 16.61 66.86
N GLY A 560 43.57 17.49 67.64
CA GLY A 560 44.91 17.31 68.22
C GLY A 560 46.05 17.82 67.33
N TYR A 561 45.69 18.55 66.26
CA TYR A 561 46.68 19.18 65.39
C TYR A 561 46.34 20.65 65.17
N THR A 562 47.38 21.42 64.89
CA THR A 562 47.30 22.83 64.45
C THR A 562 47.98 22.94 63.11
N VAL A 563 47.42 23.71 62.15
CA VAL A 563 48.03 23.88 60.83
C VAL A 563 49.20 24.86 60.93
N VAL A 564 50.28 24.53 60.23
CA VAL A 564 51.44 25.45 60.11
C VAL A 564 51.25 26.21 58.79
N GLY A 565 50.76 27.43 58.88
CA GLY A 565 50.47 28.29 57.74
C GLY A 565 48.96 28.51 57.54
N PRO A 566 48.49 28.83 56.31
CA PRO A 566 47.10 29.06 56.04
C PRO A 566 46.32 27.73 56.01
N THR A 567 45.10 27.73 56.53
CA THR A 567 44.16 26.65 56.45
C THR A 567 43.45 26.57 55.07
N THR A 568 43.72 27.58 54.23
CA THR A 568 43.09 27.77 52.94
C THR A 568 44.13 28.23 51.92
N LEU A 569 44.16 27.55 50.76
CA LEU A 569 44.96 27.93 49.60
C LEU A 569 44.01 28.26 48.44
N THR A 570 44.42 29.19 47.57
CA THR A 570 43.59 29.56 46.38
C THR A 570 44.45 29.53 45.13
N VAL A 571 43.88 28.98 44.05
CA VAL A 571 44.45 28.98 42.69
C VAL A 571 43.39 29.35 41.68
N THR A 572 43.81 29.89 40.56
CA THR A 572 42.89 30.15 39.44
C THR A 572 43.31 29.33 38.23
N ILE A 573 42.45 28.41 37.81
CA ILE A 573 42.61 27.68 36.57
C ILE A 573 42.01 28.54 35.46
N THR A 574 42.82 28.93 34.47
CA THR A 574 42.33 29.65 33.29
C THR A 574 41.87 28.68 32.19
N GLU A 575 41.36 29.21 31.07
CA GLU A 575 40.99 28.41 29.91
C GLU A 575 42.17 27.61 29.29
N ALA A 576 43.41 27.91 29.72
CA ALA A 576 44.60 27.16 29.28
C ALA A 576 44.78 25.83 30.02
N GLY A 577 44.06 25.61 31.13
CA GLY A 577 44.05 24.34 31.87
C GLY A 577 45.34 24.10 32.65
N GLU A 578 45.70 25.02 33.53
CA GLU A 578 46.91 24.89 34.35
C GLU A 578 46.80 23.73 35.33
N ALA A 579 47.93 23.07 35.57
CA ALA A 579 48.12 22.10 36.64
C ALA A 579 48.86 22.81 37.80
N PHE A 580 48.25 22.83 38.96
CA PHE A 580 48.83 23.34 40.17
C PHE A 580 49.30 22.19 41.04
N SER A 581 50.63 22.01 41.16
CA SER A 581 51.27 21.15 42.14
C SER A 581 51.61 21.93 43.38
N ASP A 582 52.11 21.26 44.41
CA ASP A 582 52.64 21.82 45.60
C ASP A 582 51.60 22.66 46.41
N GLN A 583 50.34 22.28 46.35
CA GLN A 583 49.28 22.89 47.17
C GLN A 583 49.23 22.18 48.53
N ASP A 584 50.30 22.39 49.34
CA ASP A 584 50.60 21.58 50.53
C ASP A 584 50.07 22.18 51.82
N PHE A 585 49.68 21.29 52.74
CA PHE A 585 49.32 21.65 54.10
C PHE A 585 50.27 20.95 55.10
N VAL A 586 50.71 21.67 56.13
CA VAL A 586 51.56 21.12 57.18
C VAL A 586 50.82 21.17 58.51
N LEU A 587 50.78 20.03 59.20
CA LEU A 587 50.11 19.86 60.47
C LEU A 587 51.15 19.72 61.60
N LEU A 588 51.01 20.50 62.64
CA LEU A 588 51.80 20.40 63.91
C LEU A 588 50.92 19.70 64.94
N ALA A 589 51.44 18.66 65.61
CA ALA A 589 50.75 18.02 66.73
C ALA A 589 50.63 18.96 67.90
N ASP A 590 49.45 19.09 68.46
CA ASP A 590 49.26 19.91 69.68
C ASP A 590 50.04 19.32 70.82
N ALA A 591 50.76 20.19 71.61
CA ALA A 591 51.46 19.74 72.77
C ALA A 591 50.53 19.09 73.80
N PRO A 592 50.90 17.95 74.38
CA PRO A 592 50.05 17.26 75.37
C PRO A 592 49.73 18.20 76.51
N THR A 593 48.45 18.43 76.78
CA THR A 593 47.99 19.22 77.95
C THR A 593 48.45 18.53 79.21
N PRO A 594 49.15 19.21 80.19
CA PRO A 594 49.59 18.57 81.42
C PRO A 594 48.41 18.14 82.25
N THR A 595 48.36 16.84 82.52
CA THR A 595 47.40 16.25 83.43
C THR A 595 47.71 16.62 84.85
N THR A 596 46.90 17.45 85.50
CA THR A 596 46.90 17.64 86.92
C THR A 596 46.36 16.37 87.62
N PRO A 597 47.03 15.88 88.73
CA PRO A 597 46.61 14.71 89.45
C PRO A 597 45.30 14.93 90.22
N PRO A 598 44.48 13.93 90.44
CA PRO A 598 43.18 14.07 91.08
C PRO A 598 43.31 14.25 92.61
N SER A 599 42.68 15.29 93.13
CA SER A 599 42.48 15.49 94.59
C SER A 599 41.24 14.68 95.05
N THR A 600 41.46 13.87 96.12
CA THR A 600 40.46 13.04 96.78
C THR A 600 39.36 13.87 97.45
N PRO A 601 38.15 13.33 97.57
CA PRO A 601 36.98 14.03 98.13
C PRO A 601 36.83 13.82 99.61
N PRO A 602 36.17 14.72 100.38
CA PRO A 602 35.53 14.32 101.63
C PRO A 602 34.00 14.04 101.41
N ALA A 603 33.63 13.06 102.20
CA ALA A 603 32.30 12.48 102.25
C ALA A 603 31.25 13.39 102.92
N GLY A 604 30.04 13.14 102.60
CA GLY A 604 28.96 13.40 103.55
C GLY A 604 27.68 13.97 102.98
N GLY A 605 26.67 13.21 102.96
CA GLY A 605 25.40 13.54 103.51
C GLY A 605 24.16 13.53 102.58
N SER A 606 23.46 12.39 102.72
CA SER A 606 21.99 12.28 102.76
C SER A 606 21.14 12.69 101.56
N THR A 607 20.52 11.63 101.12
CA THR A 607 19.19 11.53 100.51
C THR A 607 18.12 12.33 101.28
N PRO A 608 16.88 12.63 100.81
CA PRO A 608 16.04 11.68 100.07
C PRO A 608 15.06 12.28 98.99
N THR A 609 14.63 11.32 98.24
CA THR A 609 13.22 11.06 97.72
C THR A 609 12.40 12.18 97.11
N GLY A 610 11.84 11.81 95.96
CA GLY A 610 10.59 12.37 95.48
C GLY A 610 10.27 12.15 94.04
N THR A 611 9.77 10.96 93.81
CA THR A 611 8.64 10.59 92.89
C THR A 611 8.47 11.32 91.58
N LEU A 612 8.39 10.49 90.56
CA LEU A 612 7.59 10.66 89.33
C LEU A 612 6.12 11.05 89.61
N PRO A 613 5.34 11.66 88.74
CA PRO A 613 4.80 10.88 87.66
C PRO A 613 4.63 11.63 86.31
N ALA A 614 4.63 10.83 85.31
CA ALA A 614 3.82 10.54 84.19
C ALA A 614 2.81 11.56 83.61
N THR A 615 2.60 11.37 82.35
CA THR A 615 1.48 11.74 81.41
C THR A 615 1.65 13.12 80.77
N GLY A 616 1.41 13.25 79.52
CA GLY A 616 0.75 12.54 78.51
C GLY A 616 0.74 13.31 77.19
N VAL A 617 0.61 12.53 76.20
CA VAL A 617 -0.17 12.72 74.99
C VAL A 617 0.19 13.86 74.02
N ASP A 618 0.70 13.43 72.88
CA ASP A 618 0.32 13.68 71.47
C ASP A 618 -0.51 14.95 71.18
N PRO A 619 -0.64 15.38 69.89
CA PRO A 619 -0.07 14.87 68.66
C PRO A 619 0.32 15.95 67.61
N ALA A 620 0.86 15.40 66.52
CA ALA A 620 0.53 15.71 65.15
C ALA A 620 1.38 16.64 64.28
N PHE A 621 1.55 16.09 63.07
CA PHE A 621 1.89 16.67 61.75
C PHE A 621 3.38 16.95 61.50
N GLY A 622 3.89 16.46 60.46
CA GLY A 622 3.50 15.64 59.32
C GLY A 622 4.54 15.68 58.25
N ALA A 623 4.72 14.59 57.64
CA ALA A 623 4.98 14.32 56.23
C ALA A 623 6.15 15.08 55.55
N ALA A 624 6.80 14.55 54.57
CA ALA A 624 6.68 13.37 53.73
C ALA A 624 7.97 13.27 52.93
N ALA A 625 8.42 12.03 52.78
CA ALA A 625 9.44 11.67 51.78
C ALA A 625 8.77 11.38 50.46
N TRP A 626 9.36 11.76 49.35
CA TRP A 626 8.92 11.34 48.02
C TRP A 626 10.04 10.56 47.33
N ILE A 627 9.73 9.28 47.08
CA ILE A 627 10.44 8.41 46.16
C ILE A 627 9.71 8.54 44.84
N ALA A 628 10.40 8.89 43.76
CA ALA A 628 9.83 8.84 42.40
C ALA A 628 10.26 7.56 41.70
N LEU A 629 9.26 6.74 41.34
CA LEU A 629 9.40 5.60 40.47
C LEU A 629 8.82 5.97 39.10
N GLY A 630 9.58 5.78 38.01
CA GLY A 630 9.16 6.08 36.67
C GLY A 630 8.13 5.08 36.10
N THR A 631 7.23 5.56 35.31
CA THR A 631 6.35 4.76 34.47
C THR A 631 6.38 5.23 33.03
N LEU A 632 6.57 4.25 32.18
CA LEU A 632 6.50 4.26 30.73
C LEU A 632 5.06 4.58 30.28
N VAL A 633 4.86 5.53 29.36
CA VAL A 633 3.58 5.74 28.67
C VAL A 633 3.77 5.53 27.18
N VAL A 634 3.07 4.53 26.65
CA VAL A 634 2.87 4.27 25.23
C VAL A 634 1.81 5.23 24.72
N GLY A 635 2.17 6.08 23.76
CA GLY A 635 1.23 6.98 23.11
C GLY A 635 0.55 6.33 21.92
N ALA A 636 -0.78 6.23 21.96
CA ALA A 636 -1.62 5.89 20.82
C ALA A 636 -1.97 7.17 20.03
N SER A 637 -1.70 7.15 18.74
CA SER A 637 -2.05 8.23 17.80
C SER A 637 -3.52 8.14 17.42
N ALA A 638 -4.29 9.19 17.69
CA ALA A 638 -5.63 9.40 17.16
C ALA A 638 -5.55 10.21 15.86
N ILE A 639 -6.04 9.62 14.76
CA ILE A 639 -6.22 10.29 13.48
C ILE A 639 -7.54 11.05 13.51
N ALA A 640 -7.48 12.37 13.41
CA ALA A 640 -8.66 13.21 13.21
C ALA A 640 -8.91 13.40 11.70
N THR A 641 -10.01 12.86 11.21
CA THR A 641 -10.50 13.10 9.85
C THR A 641 -11.31 14.40 9.81
N THR A 642 -10.79 15.40 9.13
CA THR A 642 -11.52 16.61 8.77
C THR A 642 -12.32 16.39 7.48
N ARG A 643 -13.64 16.40 7.58
CA ARG A 643 -14.58 16.48 6.48
C ARG A 643 -14.57 17.90 5.89
N VAL A 644 -14.15 18.01 4.64
CA VAL A 644 -14.36 19.21 3.82
C VAL A 644 -15.72 19.09 3.11
N ARG A 645 -16.67 19.94 3.48
CA ARG A 645 -17.91 20.17 2.73
C ARG A 645 -17.58 20.96 1.46
N ARG A 646 -17.78 20.36 0.30
CA ARG A 646 -17.94 21.12 -0.96
C ARG A 646 -19.37 21.64 -1.07
N ARG A 647 -19.52 22.93 -1.07
CA ARG A 647 -20.71 23.63 -1.59
C ARG A 647 -20.64 23.63 -3.11
N SER A 648 -21.69 23.15 -3.74
CA SER A 648 -21.96 23.40 -5.16
C SER A 648 -22.51 24.80 -5.34
N MET A 649 -21.99 25.54 -6.29
CA MET A 649 -22.73 26.61 -6.97
C MET A 649 -22.38 26.56 -8.45
N ARG A 650 -23.45 26.34 -9.21
CA ARG A 650 -23.74 26.56 -10.63
C ARG A 650 -22.91 25.80 -11.66
#